data_48df5a04ca7aa8fc4b2253e5cf9359a5
#
_entry.id   48df5a04ca7aa8fc4b2253e5cf9359a5
#
_cell.length_a   1.000
_cell.length_b   1.000
_cell.length_c   1.000
_cell.angle_alpha   90.00
_cell.angle_beta   90.00
_cell.angle_gamma   90.00
#
_symmetry.space_group_name_H-M   'P 1'
#
loop_
_entity.id
_entity.type
_entity.pdbx_description
1 polymer ?
#
loop_
_entity_poly.entity_id
_entity_poly.type
_entity_poly.pdbx_seq_one_letter_code
_entity_poly.pdbx_strand_id
1 'polypeptide(L)'
;MASFGNTFGILIPKPEAPAMVSQGSANPPEPLTNAAGPVDVIEMVADVASTALSIVAPDSAAADAVDAISELVSLASMIPGQPGPKPPSRKMVSGFSGGMGMGFDGGVVTSGHGHCIPCKVAAAIGNPVNAVLGIKVLFDDTETDFAFDSPLPLVWQRSYYSDQIGNGWLGQGWSLPFSMRLVRTADGFLYIDEQGREISLPDISDEAEEPYSAADEDEDDLYEEEAAPRPASAEEDPYGLDDAYFDPYEQIFFSQISDDLYQIASPDGGARLLFAEVDSGCGIFQLVAQLDRNGRHIRLCYDDNGLPHSIYDGSGRHFQPVFSSIRLNDNDPDFDPAGERDVFVSEDERFYVNRLTSVTFNGKELVRYDYDGYGDLTAVYGRDGKKLRGFAYRNHIMVEHSQPDGLVSRYEYDRYDTDGKVLKSSNNLGEEWTFDYRKDHTVVTDALGRTEVYGFDENRELVYRIDADGQRSDSERDSYGRITVERDPLGRETRYLYDTEGNVIAITAPDGSSTQIDYHETLNLPVAVNDPAGRITAYTYDGRGNLVSITDPAGYTTSYGYNARWLPETITDALGKTRHLHYDTLDQLVSFTDCTGETTRFGYTEYGDLETVTDALGHTTRHHYDAAGNPVRTDYPDGSHETFEYDRLNRLTAHIDGLGAKTAYELAVDGLPLKRTNALGHTFAYAYDKARRLTVLTNENGETYRLDYDPTDNLIQETGWDGKITAYGYDAAGQLIQQTEYGQSTDQGRLKDRPETWHIHRFKRNILGQLIEKQSRKVSGRNGQSKDEGINRTRFEYDPVTGNLTKARNQHSSVELAYDELDRLIGETTVHNGQSATVGYQYDPLGNRIRTILPDGRHIDYLYYGSGHLHQISLDGEVITDIERDKLHREIQRTQGSISSLYDYDPMGRLKSQRTVWSGTPTPRGKQNPLAGGAVNRRYAYDKAGNLIQSADQRSGVLNYVYDKIGRIQ
;
A
#
# COMPACT_ATOMS: atom_id res chain seq x y z
N MET A 1 9.58 6.92 -8.97
CA MET A 1 10.06 5.51 -9.01
C MET A 1 8.97 4.46 -8.78
N ALA A 2 7.80 4.81 -8.29
CA ALA A 2 6.68 3.85 -8.18
C ALA A 2 6.10 3.36 -9.53
N SER A 3 6.45 3.93 -10.67
CA SER A 3 5.93 3.50 -11.97
C SER A 3 6.74 2.36 -12.64
N PHE A 4 7.87 1.96 -12.08
CA PHE A 4 8.71 0.90 -12.67
C PHE A 4 8.33 -0.54 -12.26
N GLY A 5 7.43 -0.72 -11.30
CA GLY A 5 7.02 -2.03 -10.82
C GLY A 5 5.94 -2.74 -11.64
N ASN A 6 5.15 -2.04 -12.43
CA ASN A 6 3.94 -2.62 -13.04
C ASN A 6 3.96 -2.78 -14.56
N THR A 7 5.04 -2.47 -15.26
CA THR A 7 5.09 -2.61 -16.73
C THR A 7 5.74 -3.91 -17.21
N PHE A 8 6.27 -4.74 -16.31
CA PHE A 8 6.69 -6.09 -16.64
C PHE A 8 5.75 -7.15 -16.08
N GLY A 9 4.50 -7.09 -16.51
CA GLY A 9 3.70 -8.29 -16.57
C GLY A 9 4.48 -9.27 -17.50
N ILE A 10 5.08 -10.31 -16.88
CA ILE A 10 5.60 -11.43 -17.63
C ILE A 10 4.42 -11.96 -18.44
N LEU A 11 4.41 -11.71 -19.76
CA LEU A 11 3.59 -12.44 -20.69
C LEU A 11 4.04 -13.90 -20.61
N ILE A 12 3.45 -14.64 -19.67
CA ILE A 12 3.42 -16.10 -19.76
C ILE A 12 2.51 -16.37 -20.96
N PRO A 13 3.00 -16.93 -22.08
CA PRO A 13 2.12 -17.32 -23.15
C PRO A 13 1.18 -18.40 -22.59
N LYS A 14 -0.13 -18.17 -22.67
CA LYS A 14 -1.12 -19.24 -22.50
C LYS A 14 -0.70 -20.39 -23.41
N PRO A 15 -0.74 -21.65 -22.95
CA PRO A 15 -0.48 -22.79 -23.82
C PRO A 15 -1.55 -22.80 -24.92
N GLU A 16 -1.10 -22.73 -26.17
CA GLU A 16 -1.94 -22.99 -27.33
C GLU A 16 -2.44 -24.42 -27.26
N ALA A 17 -3.75 -24.59 -27.28
CA ALA A 17 -4.38 -25.85 -27.55
C ALA A 17 -4.07 -26.25 -29.02
N PRO A 18 -3.88 -27.54 -29.33
CA PRO A 18 -3.53 -27.97 -30.67
C PRO A 18 -4.67 -27.66 -31.65
N ALA A 19 -4.32 -27.03 -32.76
CA ALA A 19 -5.22 -26.68 -33.84
C ALA A 19 -5.86 -27.95 -34.43
N MET A 20 -7.19 -28.08 -34.31
CA MET A 20 -7.97 -28.89 -35.23
C MET A 20 -8.44 -27.99 -36.37
N VAL A 21 -8.00 -28.33 -37.55
CA VAL A 21 -8.48 -27.74 -38.79
C VAL A 21 -9.95 -28.18 -38.99
N SER A 22 -10.89 -27.23 -38.92
CA SER A 22 -12.19 -27.37 -39.57
C SER A 22 -12.62 -26.01 -40.13
N GLN A 23 -13.17 -26.09 -41.33
CA GLN A 23 -13.51 -24.99 -42.24
C GLN A 23 -14.56 -24.03 -41.64
N GLY A 24 -14.33 -22.76 -41.84
CA GLY A 24 -15.27 -21.69 -42.18
C GLY A 24 -16.52 -21.55 -41.37
N SER A 25 -16.47 -20.73 -40.27
CA SER A 25 -17.58 -19.84 -39.93
C SER A 25 -16.97 -18.62 -39.16
N ALA A 26 -17.37 -17.43 -39.60
CA ALA A 26 -16.94 -16.16 -38.97
C ALA A 26 -17.27 -16.17 -37.48
N ASN A 27 -16.26 -16.08 -36.63
CA ASN A 27 -16.42 -15.84 -35.21
C ASN A 27 -17.09 -14.47 -35.02
N PRO A 28 -18.12 -14.38 -34.17
CA PRO A 28 -18.63 -13.08 -33.71
C PRO A 28 -17.50 -12.41 -32.90
N PRO A 29 -17.37 -11.07 -32.97
CA PRO A 29 -16.40 -10.36 -32.16
C PRO A 29 -16.71 -10.65 -30.68
N GLU A 30 -15.67 -10.90 -29.90
CA GLU A 30 -15.76 -11.00 -28.45
C GLU A 30 -16.50 -9.78 -27.91
N PRO A 31 -17.41 -9.96 -26.96
CA PRO A 31 -18.05 -8.81 -26.32
C PRO A 31 -16.96 -8.03 -25.57
N LEU A 32 -16.74 -6.77 -25.97
CA LEU A 32 -15.97 -5.80 -25.22
C LEU A 32 -16.72 -5.58 -23.90
N THR A 33 -16.28 -6.27 -22.86
CA THR A 33 -16.70 -6.03 -21.48
C THR A 33 -15.93 -4.81 -20.96
N ASN A 34 -16.35 -3.62 -21.36
CA ASN A 34 -16.03 -2.36 -20.70
C ASN A 34 -17.36 -1.66 -20.40
N ALA A 35 -18.09 -2.19 -19.43
CA ALA A 35 -19.11 -1.45 -18.72
C ALA A 35 -18.50 -1.01 -17.41
N ALA A 36 -18.33 0.32 -17.23
CA ALA A 36 -17.96 0.92 -15.97
C ALA A 36 -18.98 0.48 -14.90
N GLY A 37 -18.58 -0.41 -14.01
CA GLY A 37 -19.35 -0.79 -12.84
C GLY A 37 -19.17 0.22 -11.71
N PRO A 38 -19.84 0.10 -10.58
CA PRO A 38 -19.60 0.91 -9.39
C PRO A 38 -18.12 0.93 -8.94
N VAL A 39 -17.38 -0.12 -9.27
CA VAL A 39 -15.92 -0.26 -9.07
C VAL A 39 -15.15 0.80 -9.86
N ASP A 40 -15.55 1.06 -11.13
CA ASP A 40 -14.84 2.04 -11.98
C ASP A 40 -14.99 3.48 -11.50
N VAL A 41 -16.06 3.79 -10.76
CA VAL A 41 -16.27 5.12 -10.16
C VAL A 41 -15.37 5.31 -8.94
N ILE A 42 -15.19 4.25 -8.16
CA ILE A 42 -14.29 4.25 -6.99
C ILE A 42 -12.84 4.19 -7.47
N GLU A 43 -12.52 3.38 -8.48
CA GLU A 43 -11.21 3.40 -9.16
C GLU A 43 -10.95 4.76 -9.80
N MET A 44 -11.93 5.44 -10.37
CA MET A 44 -11.79 6.77 -10.95
C MET A 44 -11.58 7.86 -9.89
N VAL A 45 -12.19 7.75 -8.71
CA VAL A 45 -11.91 8.62 -7.56
C VAL A 45 -10.55 8.31 -6.96
N ALA A 46 -10.19 7.03 -6.89
CA ALA A 46 -8.87 6.56 -6.47
C ALA A 46 -7.78 6.92 -7.49
N ASP A 47 -8.04 6.83 -8.80
CA ASP A 47 -7.11 7.27 -9.86
C ASP A 47 -6.91 8.78 -9.85
N VAL A 48 -7.97 9.55 -9.58
CA VAL A 48 -7.86 11.01 -9.45
C VAL A 48 -7.04 11.38 -8.23
N ALA A 49 -7.23 10.70 -7.14
CA ALA A 49 -6.48 10.92 -5.92
C ALA A 49 -5.08 10.26 -5.98
N SER A 50 -4.94 9.05 -6.55
CA SER A 50 -3.64 8.40 -6.73
C SER A 50 -2.79 9.10 -7.80
N THR A 51 -3.40 9.66 -8.86
CA THR A 51 -2.68 10.49 -9.83
C THR A 51 -2.25 11.82 -9.21
N ALA A 52 -3.05 12.39 -8.31
CA ALA A 52 -2.68 13.58 -7.55
C ALA A 52 -1.56 13.32 -6.53
N LEU A 53 -1.45 12.10 -6.03
CA LEU A 53 -0.64 11.72 -4.88
C LEU A 53 0.54 10.80 -5.24
N SER A 54 0.48 10.00 -6.32
CA SER A 54 1.59 9.14 -6.77
C SER A 54 2.79 9.90 -7.35
N ILE A 55 2.66 11.20 -7.53
CA ILE A 55 3.70 12.08 -8.09
C ILE A 55 4.36 12.94 -7.00
N VAL A 56 3.77 13.04 -5.82
CA VAL A 56 4.37 13.75 -4.69
C VAL A 56 5.25 12.79 -3.91
N ALA A 57 6.50 13.16 -3.77
CA ALA A 57 7.65 12.49 -3.17
C ALA A 57 7.34 11.33 -2.19
N PRO A 58 8.14 10.26 -2.24
CA PRO A 58 7.86 8.99 -1.56
C PRO A 58 7.86 9.03 -0.03
N ASP A 59 8.14 10.15 0.61
CA ASP A 59 8.41 10.21 2.05
C ASP A 59 7.78 11.40 2.79
N SER A 60 6.64 11.92 2.39
CA SER A 60 5.97 12.98 3.13
C SER A 60 4.48 12.69 3.33
N ALA A 61 3.80 13.48 4.15
CA ALA A 61 2.37 13.42 4.48
C ALA A 61 1.37 13.24 3.31
N ALA A 62 1.87 13.22 2.06
CA ALA A 62 1.14 12.80 0.87
C ALA A 62 0.97 11.27 0.79
N ALA A 63 1.82 10.49 1.45
CA ALA A 63 1.63 9.04 1.57
C ALA A 63 0.37 8.74 2.41
N ASP A 64 0.13 9.51 3.47
CA ASP A 64 -1.03 9.32 4.35
C ASP A 64 -2.37 9.61 3.66
N ALA A 65 -2.38 10.54 2.71
CA ALA A 65 -3.57 10.79 1.88
C ALA A 65 -3.75 9.73 0.79
N VAL A 66 -2.67 9.08 0.29
CA VAL A 66 -2.74 7.89 -0.58
C VAL A 66 -3.31 6.71 0.18
N ASP A 67 -2.95 6.54 1.46
CA ASP A 67 -3.42 5.43 2.27
C ASP A 67 -4.90 5.60 2.67
N ALA A 68 -5.36 6.80 2.99
CA ALA A 68 -6.79 7.08 3.20
C ALA A 68 -7.63 6.80 1.93
N ILE A 69 -7.06 7.00 0.74
CA ILE A 69 -7.70 6.68 -0.53
C ILE A 69 -7.47 5.22 -0.92
N SER A 70 -6.33 4.65 -0.56
CA SER A 70 -6.07 3.21 -0.65
C SER A 70 -7.01 2.41 0.26
N GLU A 71 -7.41 2.93 1.42
CA GLU A 71 -8.49 2.35 2.23
C GLU A 71 -9.87 2.48 1.57
N LEU A 72 -10.18 3.59 0.92
CA LEU A 72 -11.35 3.70 0.06
C LEU A 72 -11.30 2.72 -1.12
N VAL A 73 -10.12 2.48 -1.71
CA VAL A 73 -9.87 1.47 -2.75
C VAL A 73 -9.90 0.06 -2.17
N SER A 74 -9.41 -0.14 -0.95
CA SER A 74 -9.49 -1.42 -0.24
C SER A 74 -10.94 -1.77 0.12
N LEU A 75 -11.75 -0.79 0.52
CA LEU A 75 -13.20 -0.94 0.67
C LEU A 75 -13.89 -1.23 -0.68
N ALA A 76 -13.40 -0.66 -1.77
CA ALA A 76 -13.89 -0.96 -3.13
C ALA A 76 -13.50 -2.36 -3.60
N SER A 77 -12.32 -2.86 -3.21
CA SER A 77 -11.88 -4.23 -3.50
C SER A 77 -12.61 -5.31 -2.67
N MET A 78 -13.35 -4.92 -1.64
CA MET A 78 -14.28 -5.79 -0.92
C MET A 78 -15.62 -5.99 -1.64
N ILE A 79 -15.82 -5.36 -2.81
CA ILE A 79 -17.00 -5.61 -3.66
C ILE A 79 -16.85 -6.99 -4.32
N PRO A 80 -17.84 -7.89 -4.18
CA PRO A 80 -17.74 -9.28 -4.62
C PRO A 80 -17.66 -9.41 -6.14
N GLY A 81 -16.68 -10.14 -6.62
CA GLY A 81 -16.49 -10.47 -8.04
C GLY A 81 -15.02 -10.59 -8.47
N GLN A 82 -14.10 -10.08 -7.69
CA GLN A 82 -12.67 -10.31 -7.87
C GLN A 82 -12.15 -11.24 -6.77
N PRO A 83 -11.17 -12.12 -7.03
CA PRO A 83 -10.48 -12.79 -5.94
C PRO A 83 -9.86 -11.69 -5.06
N GLY A 84 -10.33 -11.59 -3.82
CA GLY A 84 -9.86 -10.63 -2.85
C GLY A 84 -8.33 -10.57 -2.79
N PRO A 85 -7.74 -9.44 -2.39
CA PRO A 85 -6.31 -9.37 -2.14
C PRO A 85 -5.96 -10.51 -1.22
N LYS A 86 -4.92 -11.24 -1.56
CA LYS A 86 -4.36 -12.24 -0.65
C LYS A 86 -4.19 -11.54 0.70
N PRO A 87 -4.65 -12.15 1.81
CA PRO A 87 -4.24 -11.66 3.11
C PRO A 87 -2.71 -11.51 3.05
N PRO A 88 -2.14 -10.43 3.61
CA PRO A 88 -0.71 -10.24 3.55
C PRO A 88 -0.08 -11.52 4.07
N SER A 89 0.61 -12.24 3.19
CA SER A 89 1.50 -13.27 3.66
C SER A 89 2.41 -12.54 4.62
N ARG A 90 2.50 -13.00 5.88
CA ARG A 90 3.54 -12.57 6.81
C ARG A 90 4.88 -12.89 6.15
N LYS A 91 5.27 -12.04 5.21
CA LYS A 91 6.68 -11.99 4.82
C LYS A 91 7.40 -11.61 6.10
N MET A 92 8.40 -12.38 6.50
CA MET A 92 9.48 -11.82 7.28
C MET A 92 9.73 -10.44 6.66
N VAL A 93 9.68 -9.40 7.47
CA VAL A 93 10.12 -8.08 7.03
C VAL A 93 11.60 -8.27 6.75
N SER A 94 11.91 -8.64 5.53
CA SER A 94 13.26 -8.65 5.02
C SER A 94 13.60 -7.20 4.75
N GLY A 95 14.05 -6.51 5.78
CA GLY A 95 14.60 -5.19 5.63
C GLY A 95 15.89 -5.27 4.84
N PHE A 96 15.81 -5.41 3.57
CA PHE A 96 16.84 -5.22 2.54
C PHE A 96 16.33 -5.83 1.23
N SER A 97 15.31 -5.28 0.69
CA SER A 97 15.08 -5.36 -0.75
C SER A 97 14.95 -3.92 -1.20
N GLY A 98 15.94 -3.45 -1.94
CA GLY A 98 15.95 -2.11 -2.48
C GLY A 98 14.63 -1.76 -3.14
N GLY A 99 13.92 -0.88 -2.54
CA GLY A 99 12.63 -0.36 -2.96
C GLY A 99 12.10 0.44 -1.81
N MET A 100 12.25 1.75 -1.88
CA MET A 100 11.57 2.70 -1.01
C MET A 100 10.10 2.30 -0.88
N GLY A 101 9.68 2.04 0.32
CA GLY A 101 8.33 1.66 0.67
C GLY A 101 8.28 1.10 2.06
N MET A 102 8.74 1.85 3.05
CA MET A 102 8.23 1.70 4.40
C MET A 102 7.06 2.67 4.52
N GLY A 103 5.88 2.20 4.10
CA GLY A 103 4.65 2.76 4.57
C GLY A 103 4.57 2.48 6.06
N PHE A 104 4.80 3.48 6.89
CA PHE A 104 4.27 3.47 8.24
C PHE A 104 2.79 3.78 8.11
N ASP A 105 1.97 2.77 8.24
CA ASP A 105 0.53 2.94 8.39
C ASP A 105 0.24 3.73 9.66
N GLY A 106 -0.47 4.78 9.43
CA GLY A 106 -1.43 5.33 10.35
C GLY A 106 -0.91 6.02 11.60
N GLY A 107 -0.74 7.28 11.48
CA GLY A 107 -0.91 8.18 12.58
C GLY A 107 0.38 8.65 13.21
N VAL A 108 0.46 9.93 13.25
CA VAL A 108 1.32 10.73 14.11
C VAL A 108 2.78 10.78 13.69
N VAL A 109 3.12 11.99 13.34
CA VAL A 109 4.44 12.56 13.28
C VAL A 109 5.52 11.60 13.73
N THR A 110 5.85 10.69 12.88
CA THR A 110 7.18 10.13 12.89
C THR A 110 8.04 11.12 12.15
N SER A 111 9.17 11.44 12.69
CA SER A 111 10.23 12.13 11.97
C SER A 111 10.26 11.60 10.53
N GLY A 112 9.97 12.43 9.56
CA GLY A 112 9.55 12.05 8.22
C GLY A 112 10.57 11.30 7.38
N HIS A 113 11.36 10.39 7.91
CA HIS A 113 12.36 9.67 7.11
C HIS A 113 12.76 8.31 7.70
N GLY A 114 11.96 7.69 8.54
CA GLY A 114 12.26 6.34 9.04
C GLY A 114 13.57 6.26 9.84
N HIS A 115 14.01 7.39 10.35
CA HIS A 115 15.29 7.52 11.02
C HIS A 115 15.06 7.55 12.53
N CYS A 116 15.03 6.39 13.13
CA CYS A 116 15.04 6.33 14.58
C CYS A 116 16.26 5.56 15.07
N ILE A 117 17.07 6.20 15.93
CA ILE A 117 18.29 5.64 16.47
C ILE A 117 18.14 5.44 18.00
N PRO A 118 18.17 4.19 18.50
CA PRO A 118 17.95 2.93 17.83
C PRO A 118 16.46 2.70 17.56
N CYS A 119 16.08 2.38 16.33
CA CYS A 119 14.69 2.13 15.99
C CYS A 119 14.18 0.81 16.59
N LYS A 120 13.22 0.89 17.53
CA LYS A 120 12.69 -0.30 18.22
C LYS A 120 12.00 -1.29 17.30
N VAL A 121 11.52 -0.84 16.15
CA VAL A 121 10.78 -1.67 15.18
C VAL A 121 11.64 -2.12 14.00
N ALA A 122 12.80 -1.53 13.75
CA ALA A 122 13.65 -1.72 12.58
C ALA A 122 14.12 -3.18 12.56
N ALA A 123 14.28 -4.08 12.62
CA ALA A 123 14.71 -5.47 12.55
C ALA A 123 13.78 -6.43 13.33
N ALA A 124 12.52 -6.12 13.38
CA ALA A 124 11.54 -6.96 14.06
C ALA A 124 11.27 -8.25 13.27
N ILE A 125 11.45 -9.40 13.91
CA ILE A 125 11.33 -10.72 13.32
C ILE A 125 10.44 -11.59 14.20
N GLY A 126 9.64 -12.40 13.57
CA GLY A 126 8.93 -13.51 14.21
C GLY A 126 8.17 -13.20 15.50
N ASN A 127 6.89 -12.89 15.44
CA ASN A 127 5.92 -12.63 16.51
C ASN A 127 6.13 -11.36 17.38
N PRO A 128 6.40 -10.20 16.84
CA PRO A 128 7.68 -9.71 16.41
C PRO A 128 8.65 -9.48 17.60
N VAL A 129 9.94 -9.74 17.34
CA VAL A 129 11.07 -9.49 18.26
C VAL A 129 12.12 -8.70 17.50
N ASN A 130 12.62 -7.60 18.05
CA ASN A 130 13.73 -6.87 17.43
C ASN A 130 15.02 -7.69 17.56
N ALA A 131 15.61 -8.11 16.43
CA ALA A 131 16.77 -8.96 16.40
C ALA A 131 18.06 -8.26 16.89
N VAL A 132 18.13 -6.92 16.82
CA VAL A 132 19.28 -6.12 17.24
C VAL A 132 19.22 -5.83 18.74
N LEU A 133 18.09 -5.35 19.21
CA LEU A 133 17.88 -4.93 20.60
C LEU A 133 17.53 -6.12 21.51
N GLY A 134 16.88 -7.14 20.97
CA GLY A 134 16.43 -8.30 21.74
C GLY A 134 15.08 -8.12 22.41
N ILE A 135 14.39 -7.02 22.13
CA ILE A 135 13.12 -6.65 22.77
C ILE A 135 11.91 -7.24 22.04
N LYS A 136 10.85 -7.52 22.81
CA LYS A 136 9.52 -7.81 22.25
C LYS A 136 8.85 -6.51 21.86
N VAL A 137 8.30 -6.45 20.63
CA VAL A 137 7.54 -5.30 20.14
C VAL A 137 6.15 -5.73 19.64
N LEU A 138 5.13 -4.86 19.79
CA LEU A 138 3.83 -4.94 19.13
C LEU A 138 3.48 -3.54 18.63
N PHE A 139 3.22 -3.38 17.35
CA PHE A 139 2.93 -2.06 16.76
C PHE A 139 2.19 -2.13 15.42
N ASP A 140 1.77 -3.33 14.99
CA ASP A 140 1.09 -3.54 13.72
C ASP A 140 -0.42 -3.18 13.79
N ASP A 141 -1.11 -3.21 12.64
CA ASP A 141 -2.54 -2.88 12.51
C ASP A 141 -3.44 -3.70 13.42
N THR A 142 -2.99 -4.90 13.86
CA THR A 142 -3.76 -5.73 14.81
C THR A 142 -3.84 -5.12 16.20
N GLU A 143 -3.06 -4.08 16.49
CA GLU A 143 -3.09 -3.30 17.71
C GLU A 143 -3.86 -1.97 17.54
N THR A 144 -4.43 -1.68 16.37
CA THR A 144 -5.35 -0.57 16.16
C THR A 144 -6.74 -0.94 16.69
N ASP A 145 -7.22 -0.20 17.67
CA ASP A 145 -8.51 -0.46 18.30
C ASP A 145 -9.66 0.21 17.55
N PHE A 146 -9.42 1.41 17.02
CA PHE A 146 -10.33 2.14 16.13
C PHE A 146 -9.59 3.27 15.41
N ALA A 147 -10.13 3.68 14.26
CA ALA A 147 -9.70 4.85 13.53
C ALA A 147 -10.91 5.62 13.01
N PHE A 148 -10.74 6.94 12.83
CA PHE A 148 -11.74 7.82 12.23
C PHE A 148 -11.07 8.68 11.16
N ASP A 149 -11.54 8.51 9.93
CA ASP A 149 -11.01 9.24 8.78
C ASP A 149 -11.32 10.72 8.86
N SER A 150 -10.31 11.51 8.62
CA SER A 150 -10.35 12.96 8.43
C SER A 150 -9.03 13.37 7.78
N PRO A 151 -8.89 14.61 7.28
CA PRO A 151 -7.61 15.09 6.76
C PRO A 151 -6.45 15.09 7.78
N LEU A 152 -6.76 15.06 9.07
CA LEU A 152 -5.85 14.70 10.15
C LEU A 152 -6.54 13.55 10.90
N PRO A 153 -6.28 12.28 10.54
CA PRO A 153 -7.00 11.12 11.04
C PRO A 153 -6.74 10.90 12.53
N LEU A 154 -7.77 10.46 13.25
CA LEU A 154 -7.59 10.00 14.61
C LEU A 154 -7.44 8.49 14.59
N VAL A 155 -6.21 8.00 14.80
CA VAL A 155 -5.89 6.59 14.89
C VAL A 155 -5.57 6.22 16.33
N TRP A 156 -6.30 5.26 16.87
CA TRP A 156 -6.12 4.77 18.23
C TRP A 156 -5.43 3.41 18.20
N GLN A 157 -4.09 3.46 18.08
CA GLN A 157 -3.22 2.29 17.98
C GLN A 157 -2.38 2.17 19.25
N ARG A 158 -2.31 0.97 19.79
CA ARG A 158 -1.46 0.63 20.94
C ARG A 158 -0.12 0.09 20.45
N SER A 159 0.94 0.46 21.12
CA SER A 159 2.27 -0.09 20.91
C SER A 159 2.82 -0.66 22.20
N TYR A 160 3.54 -1.79 22.11
CA TYR A 160 4.19 -2.42 23.25
C TYR A 160 5.67 -2.64 22.98
N TYR A 161 6.50 -2.26 23.94
CA TYR A 161 7.96 -2.44 23.94
C TYR A 161 8.42 -2.98 25.29
N SER A 162 9.09 -4.15 25.29
CA SER A 162 9.45 -4.82 26.56
C SER A 162 10.56 -4.11 27.35
N ASP A 163 11.29 -3.20 26.74
CA ASP A 163 12.34 -2.38 27.36
C ASP A 163 11.85 -1.05 27.93
N GLN A 164 10.57 -0.74 27.76
CA GLN A 164 10.00 0.52 28.24
C GLN A 164 9.75 0.47 29.74
N ILE A 165 10.40 1.39 30.47
CA ILE A 165 10.26 1.53 31.91
C ILE A 165 8.98 2.28 32.27
N GLY A 166 8.56 3.21 31.43
CA GLY A 166 7.45 4.11 31.66
C GLY A 166 6.11 3.39 31.88
N ASN A 167 5.37 3.83 32.91
CA ASN A 167 4.07 3.30 33.28
C ASN A 167 2.97 4.18 32.65
N GLY A 168 2.67 3.96 31.35
CA GLY A 168 1.70 4.72 30.57
C GLY A 168 0.24 4.47 30.98
N TRP A 169 -0.70 5.05 30.23
CA TRP A 169 -2.15 4.91 30.46
C TRP A 169 -2.65 3.46 30.42
N LEU A 170 -1.95 2.58 29.68
CA LEU A 170 -2.29 1.17 29.51
C LEU A 170 -1.41 0.22 30.36
N GLY A 171 -0.45 0.74 31.10
CA GLY A 171 0.49 -0.04 31.92
C GLY A 171 1.91 -0.02 31.37
N GLN A 172 2.81 -0.74 32.05
CA GLN A 172 4.22 -0.79 31.69
C GLN A 172 4.42 -1.40 30.29
N GLY A 173 5.32 -0.83 29.53
CA GLY A 173 5.65 -1.28 28.19
C GLY A 173 4.67 -0.83 27.09
N TRP A 174 3.49 -0.31 27.45
CA TRP A 174 2.48 0.15 26.52
C TRP A 174 2.55 1.65 26.29
N SER A 175 2.42 2.06 25.05
CA SER A 175 2.25 3.45 24.66
C SER A 175 1.09 3.66 23.69
N LEU A 176 0.67 4.91 23.56
CA LEU A 176 -0.36 5.42 22.67
C LEU A 176 0.17 6.67 21.97
N PRO A 177 -0.24 7.00 20.73
CA PRO A 177 0.16 8.22 20.05
C PRO A 177 -0.20 9.51 20.81
N PHE A 178 -1.10 9.44 21.77
CA PHE A 178 -1.57 10.57 22.55
C PHE A 178 -0.92 10.67 23.95
N SER A 179 -0.04 9.71 24.31
CA SER A 179 0.64 9.67 25.62
C SER A 179 2.06 10.24 25.59
N MET A 180 2.48 10.85 24.49
CA MET A 180 3.74 11.57 24.37
C MET A 180 3.83 12.73 25.37
N ARG A 181 5.03 13.03 25.86
CA ARG A 181 5.24 14.11 26.82
C ARG A 181 6.66 14.63 26.80
N LEU A 182 6.85 15.85 27.29
CA LEU A 182 8.14 16.43 27.61
C LEU A 182 8.30 16.46 29.13
N VAL A 183 9.48 16.12 29.61
CA VAL A 183 9.85 16.21 31.03
C VAL A 183 11.02 17.16 31.18
N ARG A 184 10.89 18.21 31.98
CA ARG A 184 11.99 19.14 32.24
C ARG A 184 13.02 18.46 33.12
N THR A 185 14.29 18.50 32.71
CA THR A 185 15.43 17.98 33.46
C THR A 185 16.36 19.11 33.89
N ALA A 186 17.46 18.79 34.55
CA ALA A 186 18.46 19.79 34.94
C ALA A 186 19.23 20.38 33.74
N ASP A 187 19.30 19.62 32.64
CA ASP A 187 20.13 19.97 31.47
C ASP A 187 19.30 20.27 30.21
N GLY A 188 17.96 20.43 30.36
CA GLY A 188 17.03 20.67 29.23
C GLY A 188 15.73 19.91 29.37
N PHE A 189 15.35 19.16 28.31
CA PHE A 189 14.11 18.39 28.27
C PHE A 189 14.37 16.94 27.85
N LEU A 190 13.54 16.05 28.36
CA LEU A 190 13.43 14.68 27.92
C LEU A 190 12.11 14.51 27.14
N TYR A 191 12.20 14.30 25.85
CA TYR A 191 11.02 13.99 25.02
C TYR A 191 10.77 12.49 25.06
N ILE A 192 9.58 12.09 25.49
CA ILE A 192 9.10 10.71 25.43
C ILE A 192 8.14 10.61 24.28
N ASP A 193 8.57 9.92 23.21
CA ASP A 193 7.84 9.79 21.96
C ASP A 193 6.74 8.71 22.02
N GLU A 194 6.08 8.45 20.88
CA GLU A 194 5.03 7.44 20.76
C GLU A 194 5.55 6.00 20.92
N GLN A 195 6.85 5.75 20.75
CA GLN A 195 7.49 4.46 21.02
C GLN A 195 8.00 4.34 22.46
N GLY A 196 7.79 5.39 23.27
CA GLY A 196 8.33 5.48 24.61
C GLY A 196 9.85 5.63 24.66
N ARG A 197 10.48 6.09 23.55
CA ARG A 197 11.90 6.43 23.55
C ARG A 197 12.12 7.74 24.30
N GLU A 198 13.24 7.81 24.97
CA GLU A 198 13.67 8.99 25.72
C GLU A 198 14.71 9.75 24.90
N ILE A 199 14.31 10.90 24.35
CA ILE A 199 15.13 11.76 23.49
C ILE A 199 15.51 13.01 24.29
N SER A 200 16.80 13.26 24.47
CA SER A 200 17.29 14.43 25.18
C SER A 200 17.29 15.65 24.27
N LEU A 201 16.62 16.72 24.69
CA LEU A 201 16.54 18.00 23.98
C LEU A 201 17.17 19.10 24.84
N PRO A 202 17.82 20.11 24.26
CA PRO A 202 18.47 21.19 24.99
C PRO A 202 17.46 22.10 25.72
N ASP A 203 17.95 22.88 26.68
CA ASP A 203 17.20 24.02 27.21
C ASP A 203 17.27 25.18 26.19
N ILE A 204 16.10 25.58 25.67
CA ILE A 204 15.93 26.65 24.69
C ILE A 204 15.34 27.94 25.31
N SER A 205 15.34 28.07 26.64
CA SER A 205 14.94 29.31 27.31
C SER A 205 15.95 30.45 27.01
N ASP A 206 15.46 31.70 26.87
CA ASP A 206 16.16 32.90 26.39
C ASP A 206 17.49 33.31 27.13
N GLU A 207 18.04 32.47 27.99
CA GLU A 207 19.31 32.68 28.70
C GLU A 207 20.46 31.80 28.20
N ALA A 208 20.36 31.13 27.05
CA ALA A 208 21.45 30.35 26.49
C ALA A 208 22.59 31.29 26.03
N GLU A 209 23.66 31.39 26.83
CA GLU A 209 24.95 31.95 26.40
C GLU A 209 25.39 31.32 25.06
N GLU A 210 26.00 32.16 24.21
CA GLU A 210 26.48 31.80 22.87
C GLU A 210 27.09 30.37 22.77
N PRO A 211 26.86 29.63 21.66
CA PRO A 211 27.34 28.26 21.50
C PRO A 211 28.88 28.28 21.67
N TYR A 212 29.37 27.40 22.54
CA TYR A 212 30.77 27.15 22.83
C TYR A 212 31.51 26.92 21.53
N SER A 213 32.29 27.88 21.07
CA SER A 213 33.24 27.71 19.98
C SER A 213 34.35 26.77 20.47
N ALA A 214 34.30 25.54 20.05
CA ALA A 214 35.46 24.65 20.14
C ALA A 214 36.51 25.16 19.17
N ALA A 215 37.25 26.22 19.61
CA ALA A 215 38.52 26.53 19.05
C ALA A 215 39.54 25.85 19.95
N ASP A 216 40.22 24.82 19.41
CA ASP A 216 41.65 24.68 19.43
C ASP A 216 42.10 23.43 18.68
N GLU A 217 42.93 23.74 17.64
CA GLU A 217 44.04 22.99 17.08
C GLU A 217 43.70 21.73 16.25
N ASP A 218 43.70 21.77 14.90
CA ASP A 218 44.96 21.82 14.09
C ASP A 218 44.64 22.22 12.63
N GLU A 219 45.54 23.08 12.10
CA GLU A 219 45.59 23.52 10.71
C GLU A 219 45.78 22.35 9.74
N ASP A 220 44.92 22.24 8.70
CA ASP A 220 45.38 22.14 7.33
C ASP A 220 44.25 22.47 6.33
N ASP A 221 44.56 23.51 5.53
CA ASP A 221 43.87 24.14 4.45
C ASP A 221 42.98 23.25 3.53
N LEU A 222 41.77 23.73 3.17
CA LEU A 222 41.39 24.13 1.81
C LEU A 222 39.88 24.28 1.64
N TYR A 223 39.49 25.49 1.18
CA TYR A 223 38.16 25.96 0.71
C TYR A 223 37.15 26.40 1.78
N GLU A 224 37.39 27.65 2.26
CA GLU A 224 36.29 28.54 2.67
C GLU A 224 35.55 29.01 1.41
N GLU A 225 34.32 28.48 1.16
CA GLU A 225 33.30 29.25 0.49
C GLU A 225 32.48 29.94 1.59
N GLU A 226 32.65 31.28 1.66
CA GLU A 226 31.84 32.17 2.48
C GLU A 226 30.35 31.93 2.15
N ALA A 227 29.59 31.44 3.11
CA ALA A 227 28.14 31.45 3.06
C ALA A 227 27.71 32.91 2.87
N ALA A 228 27.12 33.24 1.73
CA ALA A 228 26.56 34.53 1.46
C ALA A 228 25.45 34.83 2.49
N PRO A 229 25.39 36.04 3.06
CA PRO A 229 24.33 36.41 3.97
C PRO A 229 22.99 36.25 3.28
N ARG A 230 22.05 35.53 3.89
CA ARG A 230 20.67 35.38 3.44
C ARG A 230 20.08 36.72 3.03
N PRO A 231 19.49 36.89 1.83
CA PRO A 231 18.77 38.12 1.53
C PRO A 231 17.54 38.19 2.42
N ALA A 232 17.41 39.27 3.16
CA ALA A 232 16.21 39.59 3.95
C ALA A 232 15.05 39.89 2.98
N SER A 233 14.38 38.84 2.50
CA SER A 233 13.05 38.89 1.93
C SER A 233 12.16 38.17 2.93
N ALA A 234 11.34 38.94 3.64
CA ALA A 234 10.38 38.46 4.60
C ALA A 234 9.28 37.66 3.88
N GLU A 235 9.51 36.39 3.59
CA GLU A 235 8.48 35.38 3.58
C GLU A 235 8.33 34.96 5.04
N GLU A 236 7.15 35.20 5.62
CA GLU A 236 6.85 34.88 7.02
C GLU A 236 7.08 33.37 7.22
N ASP A 237 7.87 32.97 8.20
CA ASP A 237 7.97 31.57 8.65
C ASP A 237 6.59 31.15 9.17
N PRO A 238 5.82 30.35 8.42
CA PRO A 238 4.44 30.02 8.79
C PRO A 238 4.34 29.10 10.00
N TYR A 239 5.45 28.49 10.43
CA TYR A 239 5.47 27.46 11.46
C TYR A 239 6.30 27.81 12.69
N GLY A 240 7.02 28.95 12.70
CA GLY A 240 7.87 29.39 13.82
C GLY A 240 9.09 28.52 14.01
N LEU A 241 9.72 28.07 12.92
CA LEU A 241 10.87 27.18 12.96
C LEU A 241 12.23 27.88 12.74
N ASP A 242 12.23 29.16 12.33
CA ASP A 242 13.46 29.90 12.04
C ASP A 242 14.44 30.00 13.23
N ASP A 243 13.91 30.07 14.46
CA ASP A 243 14.67 30.10 15.69
C ASP A 243 14.60 28.79 16.50
N ALA A 244 14.07 27.68 15.89
CA ALA A 244 13.91 26.39 16.55
C ALA A 244 15.23 25.62 16.58
N TYR A 245 15.45 24.85 17.65
CA TYR A 245 16.52 23.86 17.69
C TYR A 245 16.18 22.69 16.74
N PHE A 246 17.11 22.37 15.84
CA PHE A 246 16.99 21.22 14.96
C PHE A 246 17.81 20.06 15.48
N ASP A 247 17.19 18.91 15.67
CA ASP A 247 17.87 17.65 15.98
C ASP A 247 18.12 16.86 14.70
N PRO A 248 19.39 16.73 14.23
CA PRO A 248 19.70 16.05 12.97
C PRO A 248 19.62 14.53 13.06
N TYR A 249 19.61 13.94 14.26
CA TYR A 249 19.44 12.51 14.47
C TYR A 249 17.98 12.10 14.38
N GLU A 250 17.10 12.84 15.06
CA GLU A 250 15.65 12.56 15.11
C GLU A 250 14.88 13.28 14.00
N GLN A 251 15.52 14.18 13.25
CA GLN A 251 14.91 14.97 12.19
C GLN A 251 13.67 15.73 12.66
N ILE A 252 13.81 16.41 13.82
CA ILE A 252 12.74 17.20 14.42
C ILE A 252 13.22 18.60 14.76
N PHE A 253 12.33 19.56 14.70
CA PHE A 253 12.50 20.88 15.26
C PHE A 253 11.87 20.95 16.65
N PHE A 254 12.55 21.57 17.61
CA PHE A 254 12.06 21.84 18.95
C PHE A 254 12.06 23.33 19.22
N SER A 255 10.93 23.92 19.61
CA SER A 255 10.79 25.36 19.89
C SER A 255 9.87 25.63 21.07
N GLN A 256 10.07 26.78 21.70
CA GLN A 256 9.17 27.31 22.71
C GLN A 256 8.23 28.35 22.07
N ILE A 257 6.92 28.12 22.17
CA ILE A 257 5.88 29.03 21.65
C ILE A 257 5.49 30.10 22.68
N SER A 258 5.49 29.72 23.94
CA SER A 258 5.25 30.62 25.10
C SER A 258 5.85 29.99 26.35
N ASP A 259 5.82 30.72 27.47
CA ASP A 259 6.40 30.28 28.76
C ASP A 259 5.99 28.84 29.15
N ASP A 260 4.76 28.44 28.84
CA ASP A 260 4.19 27.12 29.21
C ASP A 260 3.86 26.25 28.01
N LEU A 261 4.27 26.58 26.77
CA LEU A 261 3.92 25.86 25.55
C LEU A 261 5.13 25.62 24.69
N TYR A 262 5.41 24.35 24.43
CA TYR A 262 6.50 23.86 23.57
C TYR A 262 5.96 23.17 22.32
N GLN A 263 6.76 23.21 21.24
CA GLN A 263 6.44 22.57 19.97
C GLN A 263 7.56 21.61 19.55
N ILE A 264 7.16 20.45 19.07
CA ILE A 264 7.99 19.57 18.24
C ILE A 264 7.36 19.54 16.86
N ALA A 265 8.17 19.73 15.80
CA ALA A 265 7.68 19.79 14.43
C ALA A 265 8.53 18.94 13.50
N SER A 266 7.93 18.40 12.41
CA SER A 266 8.65 17.82 11.30
C SER A 266 9.40 18.90 10.50
N PRO A 267 10.49 18.55 9.77
CA PRO A 267 11.27 19.52 8.98
C PRO A 267 10.45 20.29 7.93
N ASP A 268 9.40 19.68 7.38
CA ASP A 268 8.48 20.30 6.41
C ASP A 268 7.33 21.10 7.08
N GLY A 269 7.30 21.18 8.42
CA GLY A 269 6.22 21.79 9.18
C GLY A 269 4.86 21.11 9.01
N GLY A 270 4.82 19.98 8.30
CA GLY A 270 3.59 19.23 7.96
C GLY A 270 2.90 18.66 9.19
N ALA A 271 3.66 18.36 10.22
CA ALA A 271 3.18 17.80 11.45
C ALA A 271 3.80 18.51 12.65
N ARG A 272 2.97 18.92 13.62
CA ARG A 272 3.37 19.65 14.82
C ARG A 272 2.69 19.11 16.05
N LEU A 273 3.47 18.93 17.11
CA LEU A 273 3.01 18.47 18.42
C LEU A 273 3.16 19.63 19.41
N LEU A 274 2.10 19.96 20.13
CA LEU A 274 2.11 20.98 21.15
C LEU A 274 2.04 20.37 22.53
N PHE A 275 2.95 20.77 23.41
CA PHE A 275 3.05 20.27 24.77
C PHE A 275 2.86 21.41 25.74
N ALA A 276 2.02 21.24 26.76
CA ALA A 276 1.79 22.21 27.80
C ALA A 276 1.83 21.59 29.20
N GLU A 277 2.28 22.36 30.18
CA GLU A 277 2.20 21.94 31.57
C GLU A 277 0.73 21.99 32.03
N VAL A 278 0.18 20.81 32.33
CA VAL A 278 -1.24 20.68 32.71
C VAL A 278 -1.42 20.86 34.21
N ASP A 279 -0.42 20.39 35.00
CA ASP A 279 -0.36 20.58 36.46
C ASP A 279 0.83 21.50 36.77
N SER A 280 0.55 22.72 37.17
CA SER A 280 1.53 23.78 37.31
C SER A 280 2.64 23.45 38.32
N GLY A 281 3.88 23.49 37.86
CA GLY A 281 5.10 23.33 38.64
C GLY A 281 5.59 21.88 38.80
N CYS A 282 5.00 20.90 38.08
CA CYS A 282 5.50 19.52 38.09
C CYS A 282 6.63 19.27 37.08
N GLY A 283 6.85 20.20 36.11
CA GLY A 283 7.85 20.06 35.05
C GLY A 283 7.54 19.01 34.01
N ILE A 284 6.28 18.51 33.93
CA ILE A 284 5.79 17.55 32.93
C ILE A 284 4.84 18.27 31.99
N PHE A 285 5.16 18.29 30.71
CA PHE A 285 4.37 18.90 29.66
C PHE A 285 3.68 17.79 28.85
N GLN A 286 2.35 17.74 28.93
CA GLN A 286 1.53 16.75 28.22
C GLN A 286 1.23 17.22 26.80
N LEU A 287 1.04 16.28 25.89
CA LEU A 287 0.57 16.57 24.53
C LEU A 287 -0.84 17.18 24.57
N VAL A 288 -1.00 18.44 24.19
CA VAL A 288 -2.32 19.13 24.19
C VAL A 288 -2.91 19.24 22.79
N ALA A 289 -2.08 19.19 21.74
CA ALA A 289 -2.56 19.16 20.37
C ALA A 289 -1.57 18.52 19.41
N GLN A 290 -2.11 17.89 18.38
CA GLN A 290 -1.40 17.52 17.15
C GLN A 290 -1.97 18.36 16.02
N LEU A 291 -1.14 18.97 15.19
CA LEU A 291 -1.56 19.86 14.11
C LEU A 291 -1.00 19.39 12.77
N ASP A 292 -1.79 19.55 11.71
CA ASP A 292 -1.30 19.51 10.34
C ASP A 292 -0.77 20.89 9.89
N ARG A 293 -0.22 20.97 8.67
CA ARG A 293 0.28 22.22 8.07
C ARG A 293 -0.79 23.29 7.93
N ASN A 294 -2.06 22.92 7.86
CA ASN A 294 -3.20 23.83 7.71
C ASN A 294 -3.77 24.31 9.05
N GLY A 295 -3.20 23.83 10.17
CA GLY A 295 -3.64 24.17 11.52
C GLY A 295 -4.88 23.39 11.98
N ARG A 296 -5.28 22.32 11.24
CA ARG A 296 -6.23 21.36 11.81
C ARG A 296 -5.55 20.66 12.95
N HIS A 297 -6.32 20.34 13.98
CA HIS A 297 -5.73 19.80 15.18
C HIS A 297 -6.60 18.72 15.81
N ILE A 298 -5.95 17.67 16.28
CA ILE A 298 -6.48 16.78 17.31
C ILE A 298 -6.13 17.44 18.63
N ARG A 299 -7.13 17.74 19.46
CA ARG A 299 -6.95 18.46 20.72
C ARG A 299 -7.31 17.57 21.91
N LEU A 300 -6.43 17.54 22.91
CA LEU A 300 -6.63 16.84 24.16
C LEU A 300 -6.96 17.86 25.28
N CYS A 301 -7.95 17.55 26.12
CA CYS A 301 -8.31 18.31 27.29
C CYS A 301 -8.13 17.43 28.53
N TYR A 302 -7.44 17.95 29.54
CA TYR A 302 -7.06 17.23 30.75
C TYR A 302 -7.87 17.68 31.95
N ASP A 303 -8.03 16.80 32.92
CA ASP A 303 -8.58 17.11 34.24
C ASP A 303 -7.48 17.61 35.19
N ASP A 304 -7.87 17.95 36.44
CA ASP A 304 -6.96 18.45 37.48
C ASP A 304 -5.91 17.39 37.93
N ASN A 305 -6.03 16.14 37.50
CA ASN A 305 -5.08 15.05 37.78
C ASN A 305 -4.14 14.78 36.60
N GLY A 306 -4.17 15.60 35.55
CA GLY A 306 -3.37 15.44 34.37
C GLY A 306 -3.81 14.26 33.48
N LEU A 307 -5.06 13.77 33.57
CA LEU A 307 -5.61 12.73 32.74
C LEU A 307 -6.52 13.32 31.66
N PRO A 308 -6.42 12.85 30.39
CA PRO A 308 -7.27 13.35 29.32
C PRO A 308 -8.72 12.87 29.54
N HIS A 309 -9.66 13.79 29.56
CA HIS A 309 -11.09 13.50 29.67
C HIS A 309 -11.86 13.74 28.38
N SER A 310 -11.28 14.46 27.41
CA SER A 310 -11.88 14.79 26.12
C SER A 310 -10.82 14.90 25.03
N ILE A 311 -11.08 14.28 23.90
CA ILE A 311 -10.27 14.39 22.68
C ILE A 311 -11.20 14.84 21.57
N TYR A 312 -10.78 15.86 20.82
CA TYR A 312 -11.47 16.34 19.62
C TYR A 312 -10.59 16.09 18.43
N ASP A 313 -11.08 15.40 17.39
CA ASP A 313 -10.33 15.21 16.16
C ASP A 313 -10.34 16.46 15.25
N GLY A 314 -9.61 16.39 14.14
CA GLY A 314 -9.48 17.49 13.19
C GLY A 314 -10.80 17.92 12.52
N SER A 315 -11.83 17.08 12.55
CA SER A 315 -13.18 17.35 12.04
C SER A 315 -14.16 17.80 13.14
N GLY A 316 -13.72 17.81 14.41
CA GLY A 316 -14.50 18.24 15.57
C GLY A 316 -15.34 17.13 16.22
N ARG A 317 -15.12 15.85 15.87
CA ARG A 317 -15.73 14.70 16.58
C ARG A 317 -15.16 14.62 17.99
N HIS A 318 -16.02 14.27 18.95
CA HIS A 318 -15.66 14.26 20.39
C HIS A 318 -15.58 12.84 20.93
N PHE A 319 -14.42 12.48 21.45
CA PHE A 319 -14.10 11.20 22.08
C PHE A 319 -13.84 11.42 23.57
N GLN A 320 -14.27 10.46 24.38
CA GLN A 320 -14.13 10.54 25.83
C GLN A 320 -13.36 9.33 26.35
N PRO A 321 -12.06 9.48 26.66
CA PRO A 321 -11.31 8.50 27.42
C PRO A 321 -11.87 8.40 28.85
N VAL A 322 -11.95 7.19 29.38
CA VAL A 322 -12.43 6.92 30.74
C VAL A 322 -11.32 6.23 31.53
N PHE A 323 -10.91 6.84 32.61
CA PHE A 323 -9.89 6.31 33.51
C PHE A 323 -10.52 5.76 34.78
N SER A 324 -9.92 4.73 35.35
CA SER A 324 -10.30 4.16 36.66
C SER A 324 -9.06 3.91 37.49
N SER A 325 -9.15 4.19 38.79
CA SER A 325 -8.11 3.84 39.75
C SER A 325 -8.16 2.35 40.07
N ILE A 326 -7.09 1.65 39.77
CA ILE A 326 -6.92 0.21 40.03
C ILE A 326 -6.08 0.05 41.28
N ARG A 327 -6.58 -0.72 42.25
CA ARG A 327 -5.81 -1.07 43.45
C ARG A 327 -4.79 -2.15 43.11
N LEU A 328 -3.51 -1.84 43.35
CA LEU A 328 -2.41 -2.77 43.18
C LEU A 328 -2.35 -3.81 44.29
N ASN A 329 -1.84 -4.99 43.98
CA ASN A 329 -1.69 -6.09 44.91
C ASN A 329 -0.48 -5.90 45.84
N ASP A 330 -0.70 -5.90 47.13
CA ASP A 330 0.32 -5.61 48.17
C ASP A 330 1.45 -6.66 48.26
N ASN A 331 1.34 -7.79 47.53
CA ASN A 331 2.27 -8.93 47.59
C ASN A 331 3.17 -9.03 46.34
N ASP A 332 3.26 -8.01 45.55
CA ASP A 332 4.18 -8.00 44.43
C ASP A 332 5.64 -8.01 44.94
N PRO A 333 6.46 -9.07 44.64
CA PRO A 333 7.84 -9.12 45.11
C PRO A 333 8.74 -8.05 44.49
N ASP A 334 8.32 -7.48 43.34
CA ASP A 334 9.02 -6.41 42.61
C ASP A 334 8.42 -5.03 42.90
N PHE A 335 7.45 -4.94 43.82
CA PHE A 335 6.85 -3.70 44.28
C PHE A 335 7.88 -2.89 45.08
N ASP A 336 8.57 -1.97 44.44
CA ASP A 336 9.39 -0.96 45.13
C ASP A 336 8.56 0.32 45.34
N PRO A 337 8.08 0.55 46.58
CA PRO A 337 7.34 1.78 46.90
C PRO A 337 8.20 3.03 46.83
N ALA A 338 9.56 2.90 46.66
CA ALA A 338 10.49 4.02 46.61
C ALA A 338 11.05 4.30 45.21
N GLY A 339 10.79 3.41 44.20
CA GLY A 339 11.24 3.60 42.84
C GLY A 339 10.40 4.63 42.12
N GLU A 340 11.04 5.72 41.70
CA GLU A 340 10.63 6.78 40.78
C GLU A 340 9.13 6.89 40.44
N ARG A 341 8.29 7.10 41.47
CA ARG A 341 6.92 7.54 41.31
C ARG A 341 6.89 9.03 41.48
N ASP A 342 6.10 9.70 40.67
CA ASP A 342 5.77 11.12 40.77
C ASP A 342 5.59 11.54 42.20
N VAL A 343 6.32 12.57 42.60
CA VAL A 343 6.70 12.95 43.95
C VAL A 343 5.53 13.40 44.88
N PHE A 344 4.27 13.27 44.46
CA PHE A 344 3.12 13.91 45.16
C PHE A 344 1.95 12.99 45.50
N VAL A 345 2.19 11.69 45.73
CA VAL A 345 1.10 10.77 46.09
C VAL A 345 1.11 10.51 47.60
N SER A 346 -0.05 10.62 48.24
CA SER A 346 -0.22 10.33 49.69
C SER A 346 0.08 8.86 50.01
N GLU A 347 0.42 8.52 51.28
CA GLU A 347 0.74 7.09 51.65
C GLU A 347 -0.38 6.10 51.35
N ASP A 348 -1.65 6.54 51.35
CA ASP A 348 -2.80 5.72 51.00
C ASP A 348 -2.99 5.56 49.47
N GLU A 349 -2.49 6.50 48.66
CA GLU A 349 -2.60 6.50 47.21
C GLU A 349 -1.51 5.68 46.51
N ARG A 350 -0.43 5.28 47.19
CA ARG A 350 0.65 4.42 46.68
C ARG A 350 0.18 3.06 46.19
N PHE A 351 -0.99 2.61 46.58
CA PHE A 351 -1.58 1.33 46.17
C PHE A 351 -2.55 1.47 45.00
N TYR A 352 -2.68 2.63 44.40
CA TYR A 352 -3.59 2.86 43.29
C TYR A 352 -2.87 3.43 42.10
N VAL A 353 -3.23 2.94 40.89
CA VAL A 353 -2.76 3.43 39.61
C VAL A 353 -3.95 3.75 38.73
N ASN A 354 -3.92 4.89 38.04
CA ASN A 354 -4.94 5.24 37.08
C ASN A 354 -4.66 4.55 35.74
N ARG A 355 -5.67 3.84 35.22
CA ARG A 355 -5.62 3.14 33.94
C ARG A 355 -6.77 3.57 33.04
N LEU A 356 -6.48 3.71 31.74
CA LEU A 356 -7.49 3.91 30.72
C LEU A 356 -8.34 2.63 30.62
N THR A 357 -9.62 2.71 30.90
CA THR A 357 -10.52 1.55 30.91
C THR A 357 -11.41 1.48 29.68
N SER A 358 -11.74 2.60 29.06
CA SER A 358 -12.46 2.63 27.78
C SER A 358 -12.33 3.97 27.08
N VAL A 359 -12.68 3.98 25.79
CA VAL A 359 -12.90 5.20 25.02
C VAL A 359 -14.30 5.16 24.43
N THR A 360 -15.04 6.27 24.57
CA THR A 360 -16.42 6.36 24.06
C THR A 360 -16.56 7.46 23.02
N PHE A 361 -17.45 7.23 22.05
CA PHE A 361 -17.89 8.18 21.04
C PHE A 361 -19.42 8.21 20.99
N ASN A 362 -20.02 9.40 21.05
CA ASN A 362 -21.48 9.56 21.13
C ASN A 362 -22.15 8.71 22.23
N GLY A 363 -21.44 8.52 23.37
CA GLY A 363 -21.91 7.68 24.48
C GLY A 363 -21.89 6.17 24.23
N LYS A 364 -21.28 5.72 23.14
CA LYS A 364 -21.05 4.30 22.81
C LYS A 364 -19.57 3.97 23.00
N GLU A 365 -19.29 2.82 23.58
CA GLU A 365 -17.94 2.30 23.78
C GLU A 365 -17.34 1.89 22.43
N LEU A 366 -16.14 2.41 22.12
CA LEU A 366 -15.36 2.02 20.95
C LEU A 366 -14.39 0.89 21.29
N VAL A 367 -13.78 1.00 22.45
CA VAL A 367 -12.80 0.04 22.97
C VAL A 367 -12.89 -0.02 24.49
N ARG A 368 -12.63 -1.19 25.07
CA ARG A 368 -12.54 -1.40 26.50
C ARG A 368 -11.32 -2.24 26.87
N TYR A 369 -10.70 -1.92 27.99
CA TYR A 369 -9.47 -2.51 28.50
C TYR A 369 -9.70 -3.11 29.88
N ASP A 370 -9.20 -4.36 30.10
CA ASP A 370 -9.19 -5.02 31.41
C ASP A 370 -7.75 -5.19 31.89
N TYR A 371 -7.54 -5.06 33.18
CA TYR A 371 -6.24 -5.13 33.84
C TYR A 371 -6.24 -6.20 34.95
N ASP A 372 -5.06 -6.68 35.31
CA ASP A 372 -4.87 -7.53 36.48
C ASP A 372 -4.62 -6.70 37.76
N GLY A 373 -4.34 -7.41 38.85
CA GLY A 373 -4.05 -6.77 40.17
C GLY A 373 -2.67 -6.10 40.23
N TYR A 374 -1.87 -6.20 39.20
CA TYR A 374 -0.57 -5.51 39.08
C TYR A 374 -0.66 -4.28 38.20
N GLY A 375 -1.83 -4.01 37.61
CA GLY A 375 -2.07 -2.90 36.69
C GLY A 375 -1.60 -3.16 35.26
N ASP A 376 -1.32 -4.41 34.90
CA ASP A 376 -0.95 -4.81 33.55
C ASP A 376 -2.19 -5.07 32.68
N LEU A 377 -2.14 -4.66 31.41
CA LEU A 377 -3.23 -4.84 30.44
C LEU A 377 -3.43 -6.31 30.09
N THR A 378 -4.55 -6.92 30.44
CA THR A 378 -4.81 -8.34 30.21
C THR A 378 -5.77 -8.64 29.08
N ALA A 379 -6.62 -7.70 28.70
CA ALA A 379 -7.57 -7.89 27.61
C ALA A 379 -8.00 -6.59 26.96
N VAL A 380 -8.30 -6.68 25.65
CA VAL A 380 -8.90 -5.62 24.84
C VAL A 380 -10.18 -6.14 24.21
N TYR A 381 -11.23 -5.31 24.25
CA TYR A 381 -12.55 -5.60 23.69
C TYR A 381 -12.92 -4.51 22.68
N GLY A 382 -13.42 -4.92 21.52
CA GLY A 382 -13.90 -4.02 20.49
C GLY A 382 -15.27 -3.40 20.77
N ARG A 383 -15.71 -2.53 19.88
CA ARG A 383 -16.99 -1.80 19.98
C ARG A 383 -18.24 -2.70 20.00
N ASP A 384 -18.13 -3.95 19.61
CA ASP A 384 -19.17 -4.98 19.71
C ASP A 384 -19.15 -5.74 21.05
N GLY A 385 -18.26 -5.36 21.97
CA GLY A 385 -18.05 -5.95 23.28
C GLY A 385 -17.36 -7.32 23.27
N LYS A 386 -16.88 -7.80 22.11
CA LYS A 386 -16.13 -9.05 22.04
C LYS A 386 -14.67 -8.83 22.39
N LYS A 387 -14.06 -9.79 23.07
CA LYS A 387 -12.62 -9.80 23.34
C LYS A 387 -11.87 -9.96 22.01
N LEU A 388 -10.92 -9.07 21.73
CA LEU A 388 -10.06 -9.07 20.56
C LEU A 388 -8.66 -9.58 20.86
N ARG A 389 -8.11 -9.19 22.03
CA ARG A 389 -6.71 -9.51 22.42
C ARG A 389 -6.65 -9.95 23.87
N GLY A 390 -5.67 -10.80 24.18
CA GLY A 390 -5.32 -11.19 25.54
C GLY A 390 -3.81 -11.15 25.73
N PHE A 391 -3.35 -10.78 26.95
CA PHE A 391 -1.95 -10.68 27.30
C PHE A 391 -1.68 -11.32 28.67
N ALA A 392 -0.46 -11.84 28.83
CA ALA A 392 0.03 -12.36 30.12
C ALA A 392 1.47 -11.87 30.35
N TYR A 393 1.76 -11.61 31.61
CA TYR A 393 3.02 -11.01 32.03
C TYR A 393 3.72 -11.83 33.09
N ARG A 394 5.02 -11.60 33.21
CA ARG A 394 5.85 -11.99 34.33
C ARG A 394 6.75 -10.81 34.69
N ASN A 395 6.63 -10.32 35.94
CA ASN A 395 7.31 -9.08 36.37
C ASN A 395 7.08 -7.91 35.39
N HIS A 396 5.82 -7.67 35.03
CA HIS A 396 5.39 -6.65 34.05
C HIS A 396 5.92 -6.84 32.62
N ILE A 397 6.72 -7.87 32.33
CA ILE A 397 7.22 -8.18 30.99
C ILE A 397 6.27 -9.18 30.31
N MET A 398 5.83 -8.85 29.09
CA MET A 398 4.90 -9.69 28.33
C MET A 398 5.53 -11.03 27.95
N VAL A 399 4.94 -12.13 28.42
CA VAL A 399 5.37 -13.51 28.09
C VAL A 399 4.42 -14.21 27.10
N GLU A 400 3.21 -13.71 26.94
CA GLU A 400 2.23 -14.25 26.00
C GLU A 400 1.32 -13.13 25.50
N HIS A 401 1.01 -13.16 24.19
CA HIS A 401 -0.15 -12.49 23.65
C HIS A 401 -1.03 -13.46 22.85
N SER A 402 -2.33 -13.21 22.82
CA SER A 402 -3.28 -14.13 22.21
C SER A 402 -4.46 -13.41 21.57
N GLN A 403 -5.04 -14.06 20.57
CA GLN A 403 -6.35 -13.74 20.01
C GLN A 403 -7.35 -14.79 20.52
N PRO A 404 -8.60 -14.46 20.82
CA PRO A 404 -9.63 -15.42 21.20
C PRO A 404 -9.83 -16.48 20.09
N ASP A 405 -9.74 -17.75 20.48
CA ASP A 405 -9.83 -18.88 19.53
C ASP A 405 -8.84 -18.79 18.36
N GLY A 406 -7.77 -18.01 18.54
CA GLY A 406 -6.82 -17.64 17.50
C GLY A 406 -5.37 -17.98 17.80
N LEU A 407 -4.49 -17.13 17.29
CA LEU A 407 -3.05 -17.24 17.47
C LEU A 407 -2.67 -16.97 18.94
N VAL A 408 -1.76 -17.78 19.47
CA VAL A 408 -1.15 -17.59 20.80
C VAL A 408 0.36 -17.60 20.62
N SER A 409 1.01 -16.49 20.92
CA SER A 409 2.46 -16.31 20.83
C SER A 409 3.08 -16.22 22.23
N ARG A 410 4.23 -16.88 22.44
CA ARG A 410 4.93 -16.99 23.71
C ARG A 410 6.38 -16.60 23.58
N TYR A 411 6.93 -16.04 24.68
CA TYR A 411 8.29 -15.51 24.73
C TYR A 411 9.04 -16.03 25.95
N GLU A 412 10.28 -16.45 25.73
CA GLU A 412 11.23 -16.83 26.77
C GLU A 412 12.39 -15.84 26.76
N TYR A 413 12.69 -15.23 27.92
CA TYR A 413 13.72 -14.23 28.07
C TYR A 413 14.90 -14.78 28.85
N ASP A 414 16.09 -14.18 28.72
CA ASP A 414 17.23 -14.44 29.60
C ASP A 414 16.98 -13.94 31.03
N ARG A 415 16.23 -12.83 31.15
CA ARG A 415 15.71 -12.28 32.40
C ARG A 415 14.39 -11.55 32.15
N TYR A 416 13.56 -11.45 33.18
CA TYR A 416 12.23 -10.86 33.07
C TYR A 416 12.23 -9.48 33.73
N ASP A 417 12.94 -8.54 33.11
CA ASP A 417 13.00 -7.11 33.43
C ASP A 417 13.14 -6.31 32.12
N THR A 418 13.17 -4.99 32.18
CA THR A 418 13.24 -4.12 31.01
C THR A 418 14.55 -4.22 30.21
N ASP A 419 15.62 -4.75 30.80
CA ASP A 419 16.86 -5.03 30.11
C ASP A 419 16.90 -6.48 29.54
N GLY A 420 15.84 -7.25 29.74
CA GLY A 420 15.75 -8.67 29.34
C GLY A 420 15.64 -8.84 27.84
N LYS A 421 16.35 -9.85 27.30
CA LYS A 421 16.34 -10.20 25.88
C LYS A 421 15.56 -11.45 25.61
N VAL A 422 14.74 -11.46 24.56
CA VAL A 422 14.00 -12.64 24.11
C VAL A 422 14.98 -13.65 23.53
N LEU A 423 15.10 -14.81 24.16
CA LEU A 423 15.91 -15.91 23.65
C LEU A 423 15.13 -16.79 22.67
N LYS A 424 13.80 -16.86 22.87
CA LYS A 424 12.93 -17.70 22.06
C LYS A 424 11.54 -17.09 21.94
N SER A 425 11.01 -17.11 20.73
CA SER A 425 9.62 -16.80 20.40
C SER A 425 8.97 -18.01 19.73
N SER A 426 7.73 -18.34 20.07
CA SER A 426 6.99 -19.45 19.47
C SER A 426 5.50 -19.22 19.46
N ASN A 427 4.75 -19.92 18.60
CA ASN A 427 3.30 -19.87 18.59
C ASN A 427 2.63 -21.24 18.47
N ASN A 428 1.30 -21.28 18.58
CA ASN A 428 0.50 -22.51 18.55
C ASN A 428 0.34 -23.10 17.13
N LEU A 429 0.95 -22.53 16.09
CA LEU A 429 1.05 -23.09 14.75
C LEU A 429 2.35 -23.87 14.51
N GLY A 430 3.25 -23.83 15.48
CA GLY A 430 4.56 -24.50 15.43
C GLY A 430 5.63 -23.65 14.77
N GLU A 431 5.39 -22.36 14.56
CA GLU A 431 6.45 -21.40 14.29
C GLU A 431 7.29 -21.22 15.56
N GLU A 432 8.58 -21.11 15.37
CA GLU A 432 9.56 -20.94 16.45
C GLU A 432 10.75 -20.16 15.92
N TRP A 433 11.24 -19.21 16.71
CA TRP A 433 12.48 -18.48 16.46
C TRP A 433 13.33 -18.49 17.71
N THR A 434 14.63 -18.72 17.54
CA THR A 434 15.63 -18.64 18.60
C THR A 434 16.67 -17.56 18.23
N PHE A 435 17.12 -16.81 19.25
CA PHE A 435 17.99 -15.67 19.10
C PHE A 435 19.27 -15.90 19.88
N ASP A 436 20.43 -15.85 19.22
CA ASP A 436 21.76 -15.96 19.81
C ASP A 436 22.48 -14.61 19.66
N TYR A 437 22.46 -13.81 20.73
CA TYR A 437 23.00 -12.45 20.75
C TYR A 437 24.51 -12.50 20.96
N ARG A 438 25.24 -11.89 20.04
CA ARG A 438 26.69 -11.70 20.08
C ARG A 438 27.02 -10.21 20.29
N LYS A 439 28.33 -9.90 20.37
CA LYS A 439 28.78 -8.54 20.62
C LYS A 439 28.38 -7.57 19.49
N ASP A 440 28.47 -8.01 18.23
CA ASP A 440 28.34 -7.23 17.00
C ASP A 440 27.30 -7.79 16.02
N HIS A 441 26.61 -8.85 16.38
CA HIS A 441 25.56 -9.44 15.56
C HIS A 441 24.63 -10.36 16.35
N THR A 442 23.46 -10.65 15.80
CA THR A 442 22.52 -11.65 16.31
C THR A 442 22.31 -12.73 15.26
N VAL A 443 22.36 -13.99 15.69
CA VAL A 443 22.00 -15.13 14.84
C VAL A 443 20.57 -15.56 15.18
N VAL A 444 19.69 -15.54 14.21
CA VAL A 444 18.28 -15.94 14.33
C VAL A 444 18.08 -17.27 13.62
N THR A 445 17.45 -18.23 14.29
CA THR A 445 17.13 -19.55 13.71
C THR A 445 15.63 -19.78 13.81
N ASP A 446 15.00 -20.15 12.69
CA ASP A 446 13.57 -20.41 12.60
C ASP A 446 13.20 -21.90 12.83
N ALA A 447 11.89 -22.20 12.80
CA ALA A 447 11.32 -23.55 12.98
C ALA A 447 11.73 -24.59 11.91
N LEU A 448 12.27 -24.15 10.78
CA LEU A 448 12.81 -25.01 9.73
C LEU A 448 14.33 -25.23 9.89
N GLY A 449 14.97 -24.60 10.88
CA GLY A 449 16.41 -24.63 11.11
C GLY A 449 17.20 -23.71 10.18
N ARG A 450 16.54 -22.75 9.50
CA ARG A 450 17.19 -21.73 8.68
C ARG A 450 17.80 -20.67 9.59
N THR A 451 18.98 -20.18 9.24
CA THR A 451 19.70 -19.19 10.05
C THR A 451 19.92 -17.90 9.27
N GLU A 452 19.65 -16.78 9.89
CA GLU A 452 19.97 -15.44 9.40
C GLU A 452 20.86 -14.71 10.40
N VAL A 453 21.69 -13.79 9.92
CA VAL A 453 22.58 -12.99 10.76
C VAL A 453 22.29 -11.52 10.56
N TYR A 454 22.12 -10.81 11.67
CA TYR A 454 21.85 -9.36 11.72
C TYR A 454 23.04 -8.70 12.42
N GLY A 455 23.90 -8.03 11.64
CA GLY A 455 25.08 -7.33 12.14
C GLY A 455 24.80 -5.85 12.37
N PHE A 456 25.28 -5.32 13.48
CA PHE A 456 25.05 -3.94 13.91
C PHE A 456 26.32 -3.31 14.44
N ASP A 457 26.35 -1.99 14.44
CA ASP A 457 27.45 -1.16 14.96
C ASP A 457 27.36 -0.93 16.48
N GLU A 458 28.19 -0.02 16.99
CA GLU A 458 28.23 0.36 18.41
C GLU A 458 26.96 1.08 18.87
N ASN A 459 26.25 1.76 17.96
CA ASN A 459 24.99 2.46 18.19
C ASN A 459 23.77 1.54 18.05
N ARG A 460 23.98 0.24 17.79
CA ARG A 460 22.93 -0.73 17.50
C ARG A 460 22.18 -0.48 16.19
N GLU A 461 22.81 0.22 15.25
CA GLU A 461 22.31 0.38 13.89
C GLU A 461 22.63 -0.86 13.06
N LEU A 462 21.64 -1.35 12.29
CA LEU A 462 21.83 -2.49 11.39
C LEU A 462 22.77 -2.08 10.24
N VAL A 463 23.92 -2.74 10.12
CA VAL A 463 24.93 -2.45 9.09
C VAL A 463 25.10 -3.56 8.07
N TYR A 464 24.72 -4.80 8.40
CA TYR A 464 24.66 -5.88 7.41
C TYR A 464 23.64 -6.97 7.81
N ARG A 465 23.16 -7.68 6.80
CA ARG A 465 22.38 -8.92 6.97
C ARG A 465 23.00 -10.03 6.13
N ILE A 466 23.01 -11.24 6.69
CA ILE A 466 23.31 -12.47 5.93
C ILE A 466 22.02 -13.29 5.95
N ASP A 467 21.49 -13.62 4.78
CA ASP A 467 20.27 -14.39 4.64
C ASP A 467 20.48 -15.89 4.87
N ALA A 468 19.40 -16.66 4.79
CA ALA A 468 19.42 -18.10 5.05
C ALA A 468 20.20 -18.92 4.00
N ASP A 469 20.52 -18.37 2.84
CA ASP A 469 21.41 -18.95 1.82
C ASP A 469 22.86 -18.48 1.96
N GLY A 470 23.15 -17.65 2.96
CA GLY A 470 24.47 -17.11 3.26
C GLY A 470 24.86 -15.90 2.38
N GLN A 471 23.89 -15.27 1.71
CA GLN A 471 24.13 -14.09 0.91
C GLN A 471 24.11 -12.85 1.81
N ARG A 472 25.06 -11.92 1.55
CA ARG A 472 25.26 -10.75 2.39
C ARG A 472 24.84 -9.47 1.68
N SER A 473 24.04 -8.64 2.39
CA SER A 473 23.75 -7.25 2.08
C SER A 473 24.38 -6.34 3.13
N ASP A 474 24.87 -5.18 2.72
CA ASP A 474 25.55 -4.22 3.61
C ASP A 474 24.95 -2.82 3.44
N SER A 475 24.99 -2.01 4.51
CA SER A 475 24.72 -0.57 4.47
C SER A 475 25.83 0.21 5.15
N GLU A 476 26.17 1.39 4.58
CA GLU A 476 27.04 2.38 5.20
C GLU A 476 26.19 3.58 5.61
N ARG A 477 26.55 4.21 6.71
CA ARG A 477 25.83 5.34 7.28
C ARG A 477 26.76 6.52 7.53
N ASP A 478 26.19 7.72 7.56
CA ASP A 478 26.90 8.93 7.98
C ASP A 478 26.93 9.06 9.52
N SER A 479 27.49 10.17 10.02
CA SER A 479 27.57 10.46 11.45
C SER A 479 26.20 10.67 12.12
N TYR A 480 25.14 10.88 11.36
CA TYR A 480 23.76 11.03 11.84
C TYR A 480 22.98 9.72 11.71
N GLY A 481 23.64 8.59 11.35
CA GLY A 481 23.03 7.29 11.19
C GLY A 481 22.24 7.12 9.88
N ARG A 482 22.21 8.10 8.96
CA ARG A 482 21.49 8.03 7.68
C ARG A 482 22.23 7.14 6.70
N ILE A 483 21.51 6.30 5.94
CA ILE A 483 22.10 5.37 4.97
C ILE A 483 22.68 6.17 3.80
N THR A 484 23.99 6.10 3.60
CA THR A 484 24.70 6.71 2.47
C THR A 484 24.98 5.74 1.34
N VAL A 485 25.13 4.45 1.65
CA VAL A 485 25.36 3.38 0.66
C VAL A 485 24.61 2.12 1.07
N GLU A 486 23.91 1.52 0.12
CA GLU A 486 23.37 0.17 0.23
C GLU A 486 24.06 -0.73 -0.79
N ARG A 487 24.48 -1.93 -0.36
CA ARG A 487 25.03 -2.97 -1.22
C ARG A 487 24.19 -4.23 -1.14
N ASP A 488 23.77 -4.71 -2.29
CA ASP A 488 23.09 -5.99 -2.39
C ASP A 488 24.07 -7.18 -2.44
N PRO A 489 23.57 -8.43 -2.39
CA PRO A 489 24.44 -9.62 -2.46
C PRO A 489 25.28 -9.79 -3.73
N LEU A 490 24.97 -9.08 -4.81
CA LEU A 490 25.76 -9.03 -6.04
C LEU A 490 26.83 -7.94 -6.02
N GLY A 491 26.89 -7.14 -4.93
CA GLY A 491 27.79 -5.99 -4.76
C GLY A 491 27.37 -4.76 -5.56
N ARG A 492 26.09 -4.66 -5.95
CA ARG A 492 25.53 -3.47 -6.61
C ARG A 492 25.29 -2.42 -5.55
N GLU A 493 25.72 -1.19 -5.80
CA GLU A 493 25.65 -0.09 -4.84
C GLU A 493 24.59 0.93 -5.26
N THR A 494 23.70 1.30 -4.35
CA THR A 494 22.90 2.52 -4.41
C THR A 494 23.45 3.52 -3.40
N ARG A 495 23.61 4.78 -3.80
CA ARG A 495 24.20 5.84 -2.96
C ARG A 495 23.20 6.97 -2.77
N TYR A 496 23.17 7.52 -1.55
CA TYR A 496 22.28 8.60 -1.14
C TYR A 496 23.13 9.79 -0.68
N LEU A 497 22.74 10.99 -1.07
CA LEU A 497 23.32 12.25 -0.61
C LEU A 497 22.22 13.07 0.06
N TYR A 498 22.57 13.67 1.19
CA TYR A 498 21.63 14.44 2.01
C TYR A 498 22.09 15.90 2.14
N ASP A 499 21.13 16.80 2.33
CA ASP A 499 21.37 18.18 2.78
C ASP A 499 21.51 18.26 4.31
N THR A 500 21.63 19.48 4.81
CA THR A 500 21.78 19.78 6.26
C THR A 500 20.51 19.48 7.05
N GLU A 501 19.35 19.60 6.41
CA GLU A 501 18.03 19.31 7.00
C GLU A 501 17.69 17.81 6.93
N GLY A 502 18.54 16.98 6.31
CA GLY A 502 18.37 15.52 6.22
C GLY A 502 17.57 15.03 5.01
N ASN A 503 17.24 15.91 4.07
CA ASN A 503 16.54 15.51 2.86
C ASN A 503 17.47 14.81 1.88
N VAL A 504 16.95 13.84 1.15
CA VAL A 504 17.70 13.17 0.07
C VAL A 504 17.78 14.08 -1.15
N ILE A 505 18.92 14.69 -1.40
CA ILE A 505 19.13 15.58 -2.56
C ILE A 505 19.67 14.85 -3.79
N ALA A 506 20.22 13.64 -3.65
CA ALA A 506 20.60 12.82 -4.80
C ALA A 506 20.55 11.33 -4.47
N ILE A 507 20.11 10.53 -5.47
CA ILE A 507 20.13 9.07 -5.43
C ILE A 507 20.91 8.60 -6.65
N THR A 508 22.03 7.88 -6.41
CA THR A 508 22.85 7.32 -7.50
C THR A 508 22.66 5.81 -7.57
N ALA A 509 22.18 5.32 -8.71
CA ALA A 509 21.96 3.92 -8.99
C ALA A 509 23.28 3.15 -9.25
N PRO A 510 23.27 1.80 -9.25
CA PRO A 510 24.46 0.96 -9.44
C PRO A 510 25.22 1.16 -10.76
N ASP A 511 24.61 1.73 -11.79
CA ASP A 511 25.26 2.06 -13.06
C ASP A 511 25.86 3.48 -13.10
N GLY A 512 25.69 4.24 -12.01
CA GLY A 512 26.14 5.62 -11.87
C GLY A 512 25.15 6.67 -12.36
N SER A 513 23.98 6.30 -12.83
CA SER A 513 22.89 7.25 -13.13
C SER A 513 22.36 7.88 -11.84
N SER A 514 22.04 9.18 -11.87
CA SER A 514 21.66 9.93 -10.66
C SER A 514 20.38 10.72 -10.86
N THR A 515 19.48 10.62 -9.89
CA THR A 515 18.32 11.48 -9.74
C THR A 515 18.65 12.56 -8.71
N GLN A 516 18.33 13.83 -9.00
CA GLN A 516 18.53 14.96 -8.10
C GLN A 516 17.19 15.53 -7.67
N ILE A 517 17.12 16.02 -6.44
CA ILE A 517 15.90 16.58 -5.85
C ILE A 517 16.25 17.93 -5.23
N ASP A 518 15.54 18.97 -5.66
CA ASP A 518 15.66 20.32 -5.12
C ASP A 518 14.49 20.58 -4.17
N TYR A 519 14.77 21.22 -3.03
CA TYR A 519 13.76 21.52 -2.01
C TYR A 519 13.50 23.01 -1.87
N HIS A 520 12.31 23.36 -1.38
CA HIS A 520 11.89 24.73 -1.06
C HIS A 520 12.64 25.21 0.19
N GLU A 521 13.23 26.41 0.12
CA GLU A 521 14.11 26.94 1.19
C GLU A 521 13.45 27.01 2.58
N THR A 522 12.15 27.33 2.66
CA THR A 522 11.44 27.51 3.93
C THR A 522 10.42 26.40 4.24
N LEU A 523 9.83 25.78 3.21
CA LEU A 523 8.80 24.74 3.41
C LEU A 523 9.40 23.34 3.48
N ASN A 524 10.68 23.18 3.12
CA ASN A 524 11.39 21.90 3.09
C ASN A 524 10.64 20.82 2.29
N LEU A 525 9.94 21.21 1.23
CA LEU A 525 9.19 20.35 0.31
C LEU A 525 9.90 20.29 -1.04
N PRO A 526 9.87 19.16 -1.77
CA PRO A 526 10.52 19.04 -3.07
C PRO A 526 9.87 19.97 -4.10
N VAL A 527 10.67 20.85 -4.72
CA VAL A 527 10.20 21.75 -5.79
C VAL A 527 10.58 21.27 -7.17
N ALA A 528 11.62 20.44 -7.29
CA ALA A 528 12.00 19.85 -8.57
C ALA A 528 12.62 18.47 -8.36
N VAL A 529 12.29 17.55 -9.25
CA VAL A 529 12.96 16.25 -9.37
C VAL A 529 13.55 16.17 -10.77
N ASN A 530 14.88 16.09 -10.84
CA ASN A 530 15.64 15.97 -12.07
C ASN A 530 16.09 14.52 -12.24
N ASP A 531 15.58 13.84 -13.25
CA ASP A 531 15.92 12.46 -13.53
C ASP A 531 17.30 12.30 -14.22
N PRO A 532 17.84 11.08 -14.36
CA PRO A 532 19.11 10.84 -15.03
C PRO A 532 19.19 11.37 -16.48
N ALA A 533 18.06 11.59 -17.16
CA ALA A 533 17.99 12.16 -18.50
C ALA A 533 17.98 13.70 -18.49
N GLY A 534 18.01 14.33 -17.32
CA GLY A 534 17.92 15.79 -17.18
C GLY A 534 16.49 16.32 -17.38
N ARG A 535 15.47 15.47 -17.26
CA ARG A 535 14.06 15.83 -17.38
C ARG A 535 13.55 16.25 -16.01
N ILE A 536 12.85 17.37 -15.93
CA ILE A 536 12.43 18.00 -14.68
C ILE A 536 10.93 17.85 -14.48
N THR A 537 10.53 17.28 -13.35
CA THR A 537 9.19 17.41 -12.81
C THR A 537 9.20 18.50 -11.74
N ALA A 538 8.37 19.52 -11.89
CA ALA A 538 8.34 20.68 -10.99
C ALA A 538 7.04 20.73 -10.17
N TYR A 539 7.15 21.17 -8.93
CA TYR A 539 6.06 21.27 -7.96
C TYR A 539 5.96 22.72 -7.45
N THR A 540 4.75 23.20 -7.26
CA THR A 540 4.53 24.51 -6.64
C THR A 540 3.56 24.37 -5.46
N TYR A 541 3.80 25.14 -4.41
CA TYR A 541 3.03 25.10 -3.19
C TYR A 541 2.48 26.48 -2.84
N ASP A 542 1.41 26.52 -2.04
CA ASP A 542 1.00 27.76 -1.40
C ASP A 542 1.88 28.06 -0.16
N GLY A 543 1.68 29.22 0.49
CA GLY A 543 2.46 29.60 1.67
C GLY A 543 2.25 28.71 2.91
N ARG A 544 1.41 27.66 2.83
CA ARG A 544 1.22 26.62 3.86
C ARG A 544 1.75 25.28 3.43
N GLY A 545 2.38 25.17 2.24
CA GLY A 545 2.88 23.91 1.72
C GLY A 545 1.81 23.01 1.08
N ASN A 546 0.59 23.49 0.82
CA ASN A 546 -0.35 22.71 0.01
C ASN A 546 0.06 22.75 -1.45
N LEU A 547 0.04 21.60 -2.12
CA LEU A 547 0.42 21.46 -3.51
C LEU A 547 -0.55 22.22 -4.44
N VAL A 548 -0.07 23.24 -5.12
CA VAL A 548 -0.87 24.06 -6.06
C VAL A 548 -0.76 23.54 -7.49
N SER A 549 0.43 23.08 -7.92
CA SER A 549 0.57 22.51 -9.26
C SER A 549 1.71 21.51 -9.35
N ILE A 550 1.56 20.61 -10.33
CA ILE A 550 2.61 19.72 -10.82
C ILE A 550 2.79 20.00 -12.30
N THR A 551 4.05 20.21 -12.72
CA THR A 551 4.41 20.36 -14.13
C THR A 551 5.33 19.22 -14.53
N ASP A 552 4.94 18.42 -15.49
CA ASP A 552 5.71 17.28 -15.98
C ASP A 552 6.89 17.71 -16.88
N PRO A 553 7.81 16.80 -17.27
CA PRO A 553 8.94 17.10 -18.14
C PRO A 553 8.58 17.68 -19.51
N ALA A 554 7.38 17.42 -20.03
CA ALA A 554 6.88 17.98 -21.28
C ALA A 554 6.24 19.38 -21.13
N GLY A 555 6.19 19.89 -19.89
CA GLY A 555 5.61 21.20 -19.56
C GLY A 555 4.10 21.20 -19.38
N TYR A 556 3.46 20.03 -19.24
CA TYR A 556 2.03 19.93 -18.97
C TYR A 556 1.77 20.07 -17.47
N THR A 557 0.79 20.91 -17.12
CA THR A 557 0.53 21.26 -15.72
C THR A 557 -0.85 20.78 -15.28
N THR A 558 -0.89 20.05 -14.15
CA THR A 558 -2.10 19.78 -13.36
C THR A 558 -2.12 20.73 -12.18
N SER A 559 -3.26 21.36 -11.88
CA SER A 559 -3.38 22.32 -10.78
C SER A 559 -4.51 21.98 -9.81
N TYR A 560 -4.33 22.36 -8.56
CA TYR A 560 -5.20 22.06 -7.44
C TYR A 560 -5.72 23.36 -6.80
N GLY A 561 -7.01 23.41 -6.52
CA GLY A 561 -7.63 24.51 -5.78
C GLY A 561 -8.26 24.00 -4.50
N TYR A 562 -8.19 24.79 -3.44
CA TYR A 562 -8.59 24.41 -2.09
C TYR A 562 -9.77 25.25 -1.61
N ASN A 563 -10.64 24.68 -0.81
CA ASN A 563 -11.72 25.38 -0.15
C ASN A 563 -11.22 26.15 1.12
N ALA A 564 -12.13 26.86 1.82
CA ALA A 564 -11.78 27.61 3.01
C ALA A 564 -11.26 26.75 4.18
N ARG A 565 -11.42 25.43 4.13
CA ARG A 565 -10.90 24.47 5.10
C ARG A 565 -9.67 23.71 4.59
N TRP A 566 -9.05 24.21 3.50
CA TRP A 566 -7.86 23.66 2.89
C TRP A 566 -8.03 22.21 2.37
N LEU A 567 -9.27 21.81 2.02
CA LEU A 567 -9.53 20.57 1.33
C LEU A 567 -9.47 20.79 -0.18
N PRO A 568 -8.93 19.85 -0.98
CA PRO A 568 -8.95 19.96 -2.43
C PRO A 568 -10.40 20.09 -2.94
N GLU A 569 -10.74 21.22 -3.53
CA GLU A 569 -12.10 21.49 -4.08
C GLU A 569 -12.13 21.35 -5.57
N THR A 570 -11.01 21.66 -6.24
CA THR A 570 -10.89 21.58 -7.70
C THR A 570 -9.57 20.94 -8.11
N ILE A 571 -9.65 20.11 -9.16
CA ILE A 571 -8.48 19.57 -9.85
C ILE A 571 -8.63 19.91 -11.33
N THR A 572 -7.67 20.67 -11.86
CA THR A 572 -7.66 21.06 -13.27
C THR A 572 -6.52 20.34 -13.98
N ASP A 573 -6.85 19.53 -14.96
CA ASP A 573 -5.90 18.73 -15.71
C ASP A 573 -5.14 19.57 -16.77
N ALA A 574 -4.14 18.97 -17.41
CA ALA A 574 -3.31 19.60 -18.41
C ALA A 574 -4.05 20.05 -19.70
N LEU A 575 -5.30 19.64 -19.91
CA LEU A 575 -6.19 20.14 -20.95
C LEU A 575 -7.10 21.28 -20.47
N GLY A 576 -6.94 21.72 -19.20
CA GLY A 576 -7.77 22.74 -18.58
C GLY A 576 -9.17 22.27 -18.19
N LYS A 577 -9.36 20.95 -18.03
CA LYS A 577 -10.63 20.37 -17.60
C LYS A 577 -10.65 20.26 -16.09
N THR A 578 -11.69 20.81 -15.46
CA THR A 578 -11.79 20.89 -14.01
C THR A 578 -12.80 19.89 -13.46
N ARG A 579 -12.42 19.18 -12.41
CA ARG A 579 -13.23 18.30 -11.58
C ARG A 579 -13.49 19.00 -10.26
N HIS A 580 -14.64 18.71 -9.60
CA HIS A 580 -15.04 19.36 -8.36
C HIS A 580 -15.32 18.32 -7.27
N LEU A 581 -14.80 18.59 -6.08
CA LEU A 581 -15.00 17.79 -4.88
C LEU A 581 -15.76 18.63 -3.84
N HIS A 582 -16.74 18.05 -3.17
CA HIS A 582 -17.49 18.71 -2.09
C HIS A 582 -17.51 17.84 -0.85
N TYR A 583 -17.35 18.50 0.29
CA TYR A 583 -17.22 17.86 1.59
C TYR A 583 -18.33 18.33 2.54
N ASP A 584 -18.67 17.49 3.51
CA ASP A 584 -19.58 17.84 4.58
C ASP A 584 -18.86 18.58 5.73
N THR A 585 -19.55 18.74 6.86
CA THR A 585 -19.00 19.41 8.05
C THR A 585 -17.97 18.57 8.81
N LEU A 586 -17.89 17.27 8.53
CA LEU A 586 -16.92 16.33 9.09
C LEU A 586 -15.76 16.04 8.13
N ASP A 587 -15.58 16.86 7.09
CA ASP A 587 -14.56 16.76 6.06
C ASP A 587 -14.67 15.50 5.16
N GLN A 588 -15.81 14.80 5.19
CA GLN A 588 -16.06 13.63 4.35
C GLN A 588 -16.48 14.06 2.95
N LEU A 589 -15.94 13.39 1.91
CA LEU A 589 -16.30 13.67 0.51
C LEU A 589 -17.74 13.23 0.22
N VAL A 590 -18.67 14.17 0.08
CA VAL A 590 -20.09 13.88 -0.18
C VAL A 590 -20.49 13.94 -1.64
N SER A 591 -19.69 14.57 -2.50
CA SER A 591 -19.88 14.47 -3.94
C SER A 591 -18.61 14.75 -4.73
N PHE A 592 -18.50 14.06 -5.85
CA PHE A 592 -17.51 14.25 -6.88
C PHE A 592 -18.22 14.57 -8.19
N THR A 593 -17.86 15.68 -8.82
CA THR A 593 -18.37 16.08 -10.14
C THR A 593 -17.21 16.07 -11.14
N ASP A 594 -17.34 15.26 -12.18
CA ASP A 594 -16.32 15.16 -13.21
C ASP A 594 -16.26 16.42 -14.10
N CYS A 595 -15.29 16.47 -14.99
CA CYS A 595 -15.11 17.61 -15.90
C CYS A 595 -16.21 17.75 -16.96
N THR A 596 -17.14 16.81 -17.07
CA THR A 596 -18.30 16.89 -17.96
C THR A 596 -19.56 17.35 -17.21
N GLY A 597 -19.50 17.48 -15.89
CA GLY A 597 -20.57 17.93 -15.01
C GLY A 597 -21.41 16.79 -14.42
N GLU A 598 -21.01 15.53 -14.63
CA GLU A 598 -21.71 14.38 -14.06
C GLU A 598 -21.25 14.16 -12.62
N THR A 599 -22.22 13.87 -11.71
CA THR A 599 -21.97 13.88 -10.27
C THR A 599 -22.29 12.55 -9.62
N THR A 600 -21.33 11.98 -8.93
CA THR A 600 -21.47 10.87 -7.98
C THR A 600 -21.61 11.42 -6.56
N ARG A 601 -22.45 10.82 -5.71
CA ARG A 601 -22.71 11.22 -4.32
C ARG A 601 -22.44 10.09 -3.36
N PHE A 602 -21.88 10.44 -2.20
CA PHE A 602 -21.51 9.53 -1.14
C PHE A 602 -22.28 9.87 0.14
N GLY A 603 -22.63 8.86 0.93
CA GLY A 603 -23.24 9.03 2.24
C GLY A 603 -22.59 8.08 3.23
N TYR A 604 -22.47 8.50 4.47
CA TYR A 604 -21.68 7.83 5.50
C TYR A 604 -22.52 7.49 6.73
N THR A 605 -22.07 6.49 7.49
CA THR A 605 -22.61 6.18 8.82
C THR A 605 -22.13 7.21 9.85
N GLU A 606 -22.64 7.11 11.08
CA GLU A 606 -22.15 7.93 12.20
C GLU A 606 -20.68 7.68 12.56
N TYR A 607 -20.12 6.53 12.17
CA TYR A 607 -18.73 6.15 12.39
C TYR A 607 -17.79 6.51 11.22
N GLY A 608 -18.33 7.07 10.14
CA GLY A 608 -17.56 7.42 8.95
C GLY A 608 -17.53 6.32 7.87
N ASP A 609 -18.13 5.15 8.11
CA ASP A 609 -18.18 4.08 7.11
C ASP A 609 -19.04 4.50 5.92
N LEU A 610 -18.63 4.17 4.68
CA LEU A 610 -19.37 4.48 3.46
C LEU A 610 -20.69 3.71 3.40
N GLU A 611 -21.83 4.40 3.61
CA GLU A 611 -23.17 3.77 3.60
C GLU A 611 -23.79 3.72 2.21
N THR A 612 -23.66 4.79 1.42
CA THR A 612 -24.32 4.87 0.11
C THR A 612 -23.42 5.49 -0.94
N VAL A 613 -23.49 4.93 -2.16
CA VAL A 613 -22.93 5.52 -3.37
C VAL A 613 -24.05 5.69 -4.38
N THR A 614 -24.26 6.92 -4.85
CA THR A 614 -25.27 7.22 -5.87
C THR A 614 -24.60 7.77 -7.12
N ASP A 615 -24.74 7.06 -8.23
CA ASP A 615 -24.12 7.44 -9.51
C ASP A 615 -24.84 8.62 -10.19
N ALA A 616 -24.27 9.12 -11.30
CA ALA A 616 -24.82 10.24 -12.06
C ALA A 616 -26.20 9.95 -12.73
N LEU A 617 -26.61 8.70 -12.81
CA LEU A 617 -27.94 8.29 -13.27
C LEU A 617 -28.94 8.15 -12.13
N GLY A 618 -28.51 8.29 -10.88
CA GLY A 618 -29.33 8.15 -9.67
C GLY A 618 -29.49 6.72 -9.17
N HIS A 619 -28.64 5.80 -9.62
CA HIS A 619 -28.62 4.44 -9.10
C HIS A 619 -27.85 4.44 -7.79
N THR A 620 -28.41 3.83 -6.75
CA THR A 620 -27.80 3.82 -5.41
C THR A 620 -27.44 2.39 -4.99
N THR A 621 -26.19 2.20 -4.63
CA THR A 621 -25.68 1.03 -3.88
C THR A 621 -25.68 1.39 -2.41
N ARG A 622 -26.07 0.47 -1.52
CA ARG A 622 -26.11 0.68 -0.08
C ARG A 622 -25.41 -0.44 0.67
N HIS A 623 -24.51 -0.07 1.57
CA HIS A 623 -23.77 -0.98 2.45
C HIS A 623 -24.38 -0.96 3.85
N HIS A 624 -24.40 -2.13 4.51
CA HIS A 624 -24.86 -2.28 5.89
C HIS A 624 -23.75 -2.93 6.70
N TYR A 625 -23.54 -2.43 7.88
CA TYR A 625 -22.44 -2.84 8.76
C TYR A 625 -22.96 -3.49 10.04
N ASP A 626 -22.18 -4.41 10.64
CA ASP A 626 -22.43 -4.93 11.97
C ASP A 626 -21.91 -3.96 13.05
N ALA A 627 -22.03 -4.35 14.32
CA ALA A 627 -21.57 -3.54 15.44
C ALA A 627 -20.03 -3.41 15.49
N ALA A 628 -19.28 -4.31 14.86
CA ALA A 628 -17.83 -4.24 14.76
C ALA A 628 -17.35 -3.38 13.57
N GLY A 629 -18.26 -3.01 12.64
CA GLY A 629 -17.95 -2.24 11.44
C GLY A 629 -17.67 -3.09 10.21
N ASN A 630 -17.95 -4.39 10.27
CA ASN A 630 -17.80 -5.22 9.09
C ASN A 630 -18.98 -5.03 8.15
N PRO A 631 -18.78 -4.91 6.82
CA PRO A 631 -19.86 -4.86 5.84
C PRO A 631 -20.57 -6.22 5.77
N VAL A 632 -21.78 -6.32 6.30
CA VAL A 632 -22.53 -7.59 6.35
C VAL A 632 -23.50 -7.77 5.18
N ARG A 633 -23.81 -6.69 4.48
CA ARG A 633 -24.72 -6.74 3.33
C ARG A 633 -24.51 -5.54 2.40
N THR A 634 -24.58 -5.80 1.10
CA THR A 634 -24.63 -4.78 0.05
C THR A 634 -25.94 -4.93 -0.74
N ASP A 635 -26.75 -3.88 -0.80
CA ASP A 635 -27.95 -3.78 -1.63
C ASP A 635 -27.62 -3.05 -2.92
N TYR A 636 -27.95 -3.65 -4.05
CA TYR A 636 -27.67 -3.14 -5.38
C TYR A 636 -28.87 -2.43 -6.01
N PRO A 637 -28.65 -1.53 -7.01
CA PRO A 637 -29.73 -0.77 -7.65
C PRO A 637 -30.78 -1.62 -8.38
N ASP A 638 -30.49 -2.85 -8.76
CA ASP A 638 -31.43 -3.78 -9.40
C ASP A 638 -32.28 -4.56 -8.38
N GLY A 639 -32.07 -4.30 -7.07
CA GLY A 639 -32.75 -4.97 -5.96
C GLY A 639 -32.16 -6.33 -5.60
N SER A 640 -31.04 -6.72 -6.21
CA SER A 640 -30.25 -7.84 -5.71
C SER A 640 -29.46 -7.42 -4.47
N HIS A 641 -28.92 -8.37 -3.72
CA HIS A 641 -28.06 -8.10 -2.59
C HIS A 641 -27.11 -9.26 -2.35
N GLU A 642 -26.00 -8.97 -1.73
CA GLU A 642 -25.02 -9.93 -1.23
C GLU A 642 -24.86 -9.80 0.27
N THR A 643 -24.48 -10.90 0.92
CA THR A 643 -24.25 -10.90 2.38
C THR A 643 -22.93 -11.59 2.73
N PHE A 644 -22.36 -11.16 3.85
CA PHE A 644 -21.05 -11.59 4.32
C PHE A 644 -21.14 -12.05 5.77
N GLU A 645 -20.42 -13.13 6.11
CA GLU A 645 -20.32 -13.64 7.48
C GLU A 645 -18.88 -13.54 7.95
N TYR A 646 -18.70 -13.17 9.20
CA TYR A 646 -17.38 -12.97 9.82
C TYR A 646 -17.22 -13.82 11.08
N ASP A 647 -15.98 -14.17 11.40
CA ASP A 647 -15.66 -14.78 12.69
C ASP A 647 -15.49 -13.71 13.80
N ARG A 648 -15.09 -14.14 14.99
CA ARG A 648 -14.90 -13.25 16.15
C ARG A 648 -13.75 -12.24 16.00
N LEU A 649 -12.84 -12.48 15.07
CA LEU A 649 -11.70 -11.63 14.75
C LEU A 649 -11.95 -10.77 13.50
N ASN A 650 -13.23 -10.60 13.11
CA ASN A 650 -13.65 -9.84 11.94
C ASN A 650 -13.08 -10.37 10.61
N ARG A 651 -12.72 -11.67 10.54
CA ARG A 651 -12.21 -12.30 9.31
C ARG A 651 -13.38 -12.92 8.55
N LEU A 652 -13.43 -12.70 7.22
CA LEU A 652 -14.51 -13.22 6.35
C LEU A 652 -14.53 -14.76 6.35
N THR A 653 -15.66 -15.35 6.75
CA THR A 653 -15.87 -16.80 6.77
C THR A 653 -16.88 -17.29 5.73
N ALA A 654 -17.74 -16.40 5.22
CA ALA A 654 -18.60 -16.73 4.09
C ALA A 654 -19.05 -15.51 3.32
N HIS A 655 -19.24 -15.72 2.01
CA HIS A 655 -19.91 -14.84 1.07
C HIS A 655 -21.13 -15.55 0.48
N ILE A 656 -22.25 -14.85 0.40
CA ILE A 656 -23.52 -15.36 -0.15
C ILE A 656 -23.96 -14.39 -1.23
N ASP A 657 -24.03 -14.87 -2.46
CA ASP A 657 -24.40 -14.07 -3.62
C ASP A 657 -25.91 -13.74 -3.70
N GLY A 658 -26.31 -12.96 -4.70
CA GLY A 658 -27.69 -12.54 -4.92
C GLY A 658 -28.70 -13.67 -5.19
N LEU A 659 -28.25 -14.89 -5.43
CA LEU A 659 -29.08 -16.10 -5.58
C LEU A 659 -29.11 -16.94 -4.30
N GLY A 660 -28.36 -16.56 -3.26
CA GLY A 660 -28.19 -17.32 -2.03
C GLY A 660 -27.18 -18.46 -2.14
N ALA A 661 -26.28 -18.44 -3.16
CA ALA A 661 -25.22 -19.41 -3.28
C ALA A 661 -24.07 -19.02 -2.34
N LYS A 662 -23.77 -19.89 -1.38
CA LYS A 662 -22.79 -19.65 -0.31
C LYS A 662 -21.44 -20.22 -0.67
N THR A 663 -20.41 -19.40 -0.62
CA THR A 663 -18.98 -19.80 -0.57
C THR A 663 -18.50 -19.60 0.86
N ALA A 664 -17.95 -20.65 1.48
CA ALA A 664 -17.49 -20.62 2.86
C ALA A 664 -15.99 -20.87 2.95
N TYR A 665 -15.35 -20.26 3.94
CA TYR A 665 -13.92 -20.36 4.21
C TYR A 665 -13.70 -20.92 5.63
N GLU A 666 -12.78 -21.86 5.73
CA GLU A 666 -12.22 -22.36 6.98
C GLU A 666 -10.82 -21.79 7.09
N LEU A 667 -10.57 -21.02 8.14
CA LEU A 667 -9.33 -20.30 8.34
C LEU A 667 -8.50 -20.95 9.45
N ALA A 668 -7.19 -20.89 9.32
CA ALA A 668 -6.27 -21.19 10.41
C ALA A 668 -6.33 -20.09 11.48
N VAL A 669 -5.75 -20.35 12.64
CA VAL A 669 -5.74 -19.37 13.75
C VAL A 669 -5.02 -18.06 13.40
N ASP A 670 -4.07 -18.07 12.46
CA ASP A 670 -3.40 -16.88 11.91
C ASP A 670 -4.16 -16.21 10.74
N GLY A 671 -5.34 -16.72 10.37
CA GLY A 671 -6.18 -16.18 9.29
C GLY A 671 -5.90 -16.76 7.91
N LEU A 672 -4.85 -17.58 7.71
CA LEU A 672 -4.62 -18.21 6.42
C LEU A 672 -5.73 -19.22 6.10
N PRO A 673 -6.22 -19.28 4.81
CA PRO A 673 -7.25 -20.22 4.42
C PRO A 673 -6.75 -21.67 4.52
N LEU A 674 -7.47 -22.54 5.21
CA LEU A 674 -7.26 -23.99 5.20
C LEU A 674 -8.14 -24.67 4.15
N LYS A 675 -9.34 -24.10 3.91
CA LYS A 675 -10.30 -24.70 3.02
C LYS A 675 -11.32 -23.68 2.52
N ARG A 676 -11.64 -23.75 1.25
CA ARG A 676 -12.76 -23.05 0.62
C ARG A 676 -13.80 -24.08 0.21
N THR A 677 -15.05 -23.88 0.58
CA THR A 677 -16.18 -24.71 0.17
C THR A 677 -17.10 -23.89 -0.71
N ASN A 678 -17.30 -24.29 -1.96
CA ASN A 678 -18.18 -23.58 -2.89
C ASN A 678 -19.67 -23.95 -2.67
N ALA A 679 -20.57 -23.29 -3.37
CA ALA A 679 -22.02 -23.47 -3.23
C ALA A 679 -22.55 -24.87 -3.64
N LEU A 680 -21.75 -25.70 -4.30
CA LEU A 680 -22.03 -27.10 -4.59
C LEU A 680 -21.53 -28.06 -3.50
N GLY A 681 -20.83 -27.55 -2.51
CA GLY A 681 -20.24 -28.33 -1.44
C GLY A 681 -18.87 -28.94 -1.79
N HIS A 682 -18.30 -28.59 -2.95
CA HIS A 682 -16.95 -29.01 -3.32
C HIS A 682 -15.91 -28.17 -2.59
N THR A 683 -14.79 -28.78 -2.23
CA THR A 683 -13.77 -28.16 -1.40
C THR A 683 -12.45 -27.99 -2.14
N PHE A 684 -11.83 -26.86 -1.90
CA PHE A 684 -10.46 -26.56 -2.28
C PHE A 684 -9.65 -26.36 -1.01
N ALA A 685 -8.54 -27.10 -0.82
CA ALA A 685 -7.78 -27.09 0.41
C ALA A 685 -6.35 -26.56 0.23
N TYR A 686 -5.82 -25.98 1.28
CA TYR A 686 -4.50 -25.35 1.37
C TYR A 686 -3.70 -26.00 2.51
N ALA A 687 -2.43 -26.30 2.26
CA ALA A 687 -1.53 -26.78 3.30
C ALA A 687 -0.25 -25.96 3.34
N TYR A 688 0.23 -25.72 4.56
CA TYR A 688 1.37 -24.86 4.85
C TYR A 688 2.44 -25.65 5.61
N ASP A 689 3.70 -25.23 5.48
CA ASP A 689 4.79 -25.72 6.31
C ASP A 689 4.86 -24.97 7.67
N LYS A 690 5.90 -25.25 8.47
CA LYS A 690 6.11 -24.60 9.76
C LYS A 690 6.49 -23.13 9.68
N ALA A 691 6.98 -22.65 8.54
CA ALA A 691 7.22 -21.24 8.28
C ALA A 691 5.99 -20.56 7.62
N ARG A 692 4.84 -21.25 7.62
CA ARG A 692 3.56 -20.76 7.07
C ARG A 692 3.61 -20.49 5.56
N ARG A 693 4.57 -21.09 4.82
CA ARG A 693 4.59 -21.03 3.36
C ARG A 693 3.61 -22.06 2.79
N LEU A 694 2.88 -21.68 1.75
CA LEU A 694 1.94 -22.56 1.05
C LEU A 694 2.71 -23.67 0.30
N THR A 695 2.52 -24.92 0.68
CA THR A 695 3.25 -26.05 0.10
C THR A 695 2.39 -26.95 -0.78
N VAL A 696 1.08 -27.06 -0.47
CA VAL A 696 0.17 -27.91 -1.24
C VAL A 696 -1.19 -27.23 -1.40
N LEU A 697 -1.69 -27.24 -2.64
CA LEU A 697 -3.09 -26.98 -2.96
C LEU A 697 -3.76 -28.31 -3.33
N THR A 698 -5.01 -28.50 -2.91
CA THR A 698 -5.83 -29.65 -3.34
C THR A 698 -7.13 -29.15 -3.95
N ASN A 699 -7.36 -29.43 -5.22
CA ASN A 699 -8.55 -28.97 -5.93
C ASN A 699 -9.78 -29.84 -5.59
N GLU A 700 -10.92 -29.46 -6.16
CA GLU A 700 -12.22 -30.11 -5.94
C GLU A 700 -12.28 -31.57 -6.42
N ASN A 701 -11.35 -32.02 -7.27
CA ASN A 701 -11.22 -33.39 -7.75
C ASN A 701 -10.26 -34.23 -6.89
N GLY A 702 -9.60 -33.59 -5.89
CA GLY A 702 -8.58 -34.22 -5.05
C GLY A 702 -7.19 -34.27 -5.67
N GLU A 703 -6.97 -33.59 -6.81
CA GLU A 703 -5.64 -33.43 -7.40
C GLU A 703 -4.84 -32.43 -6.61
N THR A 704 -3.49 -32.62 -6.58
CA THR A 704 -2.61 -31.74 -5.79
C THR A 704 -1.68 -30.92 -6.67
N TYR A 705 -1.49 -29.67 -6.28
CA TYR A 705 -0.44 -28.77 -6.77
C TYR A 705 0.58 -28.59 -5.65
N ARG A 706 1.87 -28.77 -5.93
CA ARG A 706 2.93 -28.71 -4.90
C ARG A 706 3.89 -27.58 -5.20
N LEU A 707 4.36 -26.93 -4.13
CA LEU A 707 5.30 -25.82 -4.14
C LEU A 707 6.46 -26.14 -3.20
N ASP A 708 7.69 -26.08 -3.72
CA ASP A 708 8.92 -26.28 -2.95
C ASP A 708 9.74 -24.98 -2.97
N TYR A 709 10.35 -24.65 -1.84
CA TYR A 709 11.06 -23.38 -1.62
C TYR A 709 12.50 -23.59 -1.19
N ASP A 710 13.37 -22.64 -1.54
CA ASP A 710 14.69 -22.53 -0.97
C ASP A 710 14.68 -21.94 0.47
N PRO A 711 15.84 -21.84 1.14
CA PRO A 711 15.90 -21.23 2.47
C PRO A 711 15.52 -19.74 2.52
N THR A 712 15.58 -19.02 1.41
CA THR A 712 15.23 -17.58 1.30
C THR A 712 13.80 -17.35 0.78
N ASP A 713 12.95 -18.39 0.80
CA ASP A 713 11.54 -18.38 0.40
C ASP A 713 11.29 -18.17 -1.10
N ASN A 714 12.31 -18.33 -1.95
CA ASN A 714 12.09 -18.36 -3.38
C ASN A 714 11.51 -19.72 -3.79
N LEU A 715 10.53 -19.72 -4.70
CA LEU A 715 9.95 -20.93 -5.26
C LEU A 715 10.96 -21.62 -6.18
N ILE A 716 11.50 -22.77 -5.76
CA ILE A 716 12.49 -23.52 -6.56
C ILE A 716 11.86 -24.60 -7.43
N GLN A 717 10.67 -25.09 -7.06
CA GLN A 717 9.96 -26.09 -7.86
C GLN A 717 8.46 -26.01 -7.62
N GLU A 718 7.72 -26.19 -8.69
CA GLU A 718 6.28 -26.44 -8.63
C GLU A 718 5.93 -27.73 -9.41
N THR A 719 4.91 -28.44 -8.92
CA THR A 719 4.32 -29.58 -9.60
C THR A 719 2.84 -29.32 -9.84
N GLY A 720 2.45 -29.09 -11.08
CA GLY A 720 1.08 -28.75 -11.48
C GLY A 720 0.09 -29.90 -11.30
N TRP A 721 -1.21 -29.61 -11.47
CA TRP A 721 -2.32 -30.57 -11.38
C TRP A 721 -2.18 -31.76 -12.32
N ASP A 722 -1.58 -31.54 -13.48
CA ASP A 722 -1.29 -32.54 -14.49
C ASP A 722 0.01 -33.30 -14.23
N GLY A 723 0.70 -33.02 -13.12
CA GLY A 723 1.99 -33.59 -12.75
C GLY A 723 3.17 -33.02 -13.55
N LYS A 724 3.01 -31.94 -14.31
CA LYS A 724 4.11 -31.20 -14.93
C LYS A 724 4.94 -30.52 -13.83
N ILE A 725 6.27 -30.62 -13.93
CA ILE A 725 7.20 -29.98 -13.02
C ILE A 725 7.86 -28.79 -13.72
N THR A 726 7.89 -27.65 -13.02
CA THR A 726 8.70 -26.48 -13.38
C THR A 726 9.68 -26.20 -12.25
N ALA A 727 10.97 -26.09 -12.57
CA ALA A 727 12.01 -25.73 -11.59
C ALA A 727 12.60 -24.36 -11.92
N TYR A 728 12.98 -23.64 -10.86
CA TYR A 728 13.47 -22.27 -10.91
C TYR A 728 14.86 -22.18 -10.28
N GLY A 729 15.70 -21.30 -10.77
CA GLY A 729 17.00 -20.99 -10.19
C GLY A 729 17.22 -19.49 -10.17
N TYR A 730 17.81 -19.01 -9.09
CA TYR A 730 17.99 -17.60 -8.76
C TYR A 730 19.47 -17.26 -8.62
N ASP A 731 19.79 -15.98 -8.74
CA ASP A 731 21.11 -15.46 -8.38
C ASP A 731 21.15 -15.09 -6.88
N ALA A 732 22.30 -14.58 -6.42
CA ALA A 732 22.49 -14.22 -5.03
C ALA A 732 21.58 -13.07 -4.53
N ALA A 733 20.99 -12.28 -5.43
CA ALA A 733 20.03 -11.23 -5.11
C ALA A 733 18.57 -11.68 -5.30
N GLY A 734 18.30 -12.98 -5.43
CA GLY A 734 16.95 -13.53 -5.59
C GLY A 734 16.33 -13.29 -6.97
N GLN A 735 17.10 -12.89 -7.99
CA GLN A 735 16.58 -12.67 -9.34
C GLN A 735 16.57 -13.97 -10.13
N LEU A 736 15.46 -14.27 -10.79
CA LEU A 736 15.32 -15.47 -11.61
C LEU A 736 16.33 -15.51 -12.77
N ILE A 737 17.21 -16.53 -12.79
CA ILE A 737 18.22 -16.75 -13.83
C ILE A 737 17.96 -18.00 -14.69
N GLN A 738 17.17 -18.96 -14.19
CA GLN A 738 16.82 -20.15 -14.94
C GLN A 738 15.41 -20.64 -14.59
N GLN A 739 14.68 -21.09 -15.62
CA GLN A 739 13.42 -21.83 -15.49
C GLN A 739 13.55 -23.10 -16.33
N THR A 740 13.18 -24.23 -15.77
CA THR A 740 13.19 -25.51 -16.48
C THR A 740 11.83 -26.17 -16.38
N GLU A 741 11.16 -26.35 -17.51
CA GLU A 741 9.90 -27.08 -17.62
C GLU A 741 10.19 -28.52 -18.01
N TYR A 742 9.80 -29.45 -17.15
CA TYR A 742 9.92 -30.89 -17.40
C TYR A 742 8.61 -31.48 -17.89
N GLY A 743 8.65 -32.70 -18.45
CA GLY A 743 7.44 -33.49 -18.70
C GLY A 743 6.73 -33.91 -17.39
N GLN A 744 5.67 -34.70 -17.53
CA GLN A 744 4.88 -35.19 -16.39
C GLN A 744 5.71 -35.97 -15.37
N SER A 745 5.43 -35.78 -14.09
CA SER A 745 6.00 -36.59 -13.01
C SER A 745 5.37 -37.98 -12.92
N THR A 746 5.99 -38.88 -12.14
CA THR A 746 5.35 -40.13 -11.69
C THR A 746 4.35 -39.86 -10.57
N ASP A 747 3.46 -40.83 -10.25
CA ASP A 747 2.44 -40.75 -9.20
C ASP A 747 2.96 -40.40 -7.79
N GLN A 748 4.29 -40.33 -7.57
CA GLN A 748 4.93 -39.97 -6.32
C GLN A 748 5.65 -38.62 -6.36
N GLY A 749 5.39 -37.76 -7.36
CA GLY A 749 6.04 -36.45 -7.49
C GLY A 749 7.53 -36.51 -7.89
N ARG A 750 8.04 -37.69 -8.28
CA ARG A 750 9.40 -37.82 -8.81
C ARG A 750 9.37 -37.78 -10.33
N LEU A 751 10.35 -37.10 -10.92
CA LEU A 751 10.57 -37.15 -12.36
C LEU A 751 10.68 -38.60 -12.81
N LYS A 752 9.99 -38.99 -13.91
CA LYS A 752 10.30 -40.24 -14.62
C LYS A 752 11.78 -40.21 -14.92
N ASP A 753 12.45 -41.35 -14.80
CA ASP A 753 13.92 -41.45 -14.92
C ASP A 753 14.51 -40.77 -16.17
N ARG A 754 13.70 -40.38 -17.15
CA ARG A 754 14.07 -39.49 -18.26
C ARG A 754 12.80 -38.87 -18.86
N PRO A 755 12.54 -37.55 -18.69
CA PRO A 755 11.49 -36.86 -19.40
C PRO A 755 11.78 -36.92 -20.91
N GLU A 756 10.73 -37.12 -21.70
CA GLU A 756 10.90 -37.21 -23.17
C GLU A 756 11.23 -35.85 -23.80
N THR A 757 10.84 -34.74 -23.14
CA THR A 757 11.11 -33.38 -23.62
C THR A 757 11.09 -32.42 -22.44
N TRP A 758 11.99 -31.46 -22.42
CA TRP A 758 11.97 -30.34 -21.49
C TRP A 758 12.39 -29.02 -22.15
N HIS A 759 11.95 -27.90 -21.60
CA HIS A 759 12.30 -26.57 -22.03
C HIS A 759 13.15 -25.92 -20.94
N ILE A 760 14.28 -25.33 -21.31
CA ILE A 760 15.16 -24.61 -20.42
C ILE A 760 15.20 -23.16 -20.91
N HIS A 761 14.81 -22.25 -20.00
CA HIS A 761 14.92 -20.81 -20.20
C HIS A 761 16.03 -20.28 -19.28
N ARG A 762 16.94 -19.49 -19.84
CA ARG A 762 17.97 -18.78 -19.07
C ARG A 762 17.84 -17.29 -19.30
N PHE A 763 18.04 -16.54 -18.23
CA PHE A 763 17.86 -15.11 -18.18
C PHE A 763 19.19 -14.47 -17.78
N LYS A 764 19.63 -13.47 -18.55
CA LYS A 764 20.82 -12.67 -18.20
C LYS A 764 20.38 -11.23 -18.01
N ARG A 765 20.88 -10.62 -16.93
CA ARG A 765 20.55 -9.26 -16.54
C ARG A 765 21.77 -8.35 -16.58
N ASN A 766 21.56 -7.04 -16.67
CA ASN A 766 22.58 -6.02 -16.48
C ASN A 766 22.72 -5.64 -14.99
N ILE A 767 23.58 -4.67 -14.70
CA ILE A 767 23.83 -4.19 -13.34
C ILE A 767 22.57 -3.58 -12.67
N LEU A 768 21.63 -3.04 -13.44
CA LEU A 768 20.34 -2.54 -12.93
C LEU A 768 19.27 -3.65 -12.76
N GLY A 769 19.62 -4.93 -13.03
CA GLY A 769 18.68 -6.03 -12.96
C GLY A 769 17.77 -6.17 -14.20
N GLN A 770 17.93 -5.35 -15.25
CA GLN A 770 17.12 -5.42 -16.45
C GLN A 770 17.52 -6.64 -17.31
N LEU A 771 16.54 -7.31 -17.90
CA LEU A 771 16.74 -8.51 -18.71
C LEU A 771 17.39 -8.15 -20.06
N ILE A 772 18.66 -8.52 -20.25
CA ILE A 772 19.41 -8.25 -21.52
C ILE A 772 19.44 -9.43 -22.48
N GLU A 773 19.25 -10.67 -22.01
CA GLU A 773 19.16 -11.84 -22.89
C GLU A 773 18.27 -12.92 -22.25
N LYS A 774 17.34 -13.46 -23.05
CA LYS A 774 16.59 -14.69 -22.77
C LYS A 774 17.06 -15.76 -23.74
N GLN A 775 17.51 -16.90 -23.24
CA GLN A 775 17.81 -18.09 -24.01
C GLN A 775 16.76 -19.16 -23.76
N SER A 776 16.16 -19.68 -24.79
CA SER A 776 15.23 -20.82 -24.72
C SER A 776 15.77 -21.98 -25.47
N ARG A 777 15.87 -23.15 -24.82
CA ARG A 777 16.39 -24.40 -25.41
C ARG A 777 15.39 -25.52 -25.18
N LYS A 778 15.03 -26.21 -26.24
CA LYS A 778 14.22 -27.43 -26.15
C LYS A 778 15.15 -28.63 -26.25
N VAL A 779 15.04 -29.53 -25.30
CA VAL A 779 15.79 -30.77 -25.25
C VAL A 779 14.80 -31.93 -25.30
N SER A 780 14.93 -32.79 -26.34
CA SER A 780 14.15 -34.00 -26.46
C SER A 780 15.08 -35.21 -26.34
N GLY A 781 14.69 -36.28 -25.66
CA GLY A 781 15.53 -37.46 -25.50
C GLY A 781 14.74 -38.72 -25.26
N ARG A 782 15.06 -39.77 -26.04
CA ARG A 782 14.68 -41.16 -25.79
C ARG A 782 15.93 -41.98 -25.54
N ASN A 783 15.93 -42.81 -24.49
CA ASN A 783 16.99 -43.80 -24.21
C ASN A 783 18.43 -43.27 -24.12
N GLY A 784 18.63 -42.08 -23.47
CA GLY A 784 19.99 -41.58 -23.19
C GLY A 784 20.64 -40.79 -24.30
N GLN A 785 20.00 -40.64 -25.46
CA GLN A 785 20.40 -39.70 -26.50
C GLN A 785 19.54 -38.45 -26.47
N SER A 786 20.07 -37.36 -25.97
CA SER A 786 19.39 -36.05 -26.03
C SER A 786 19.62 -35.43 -27.40
N LYS A 787 18.55 -35.06 -28.10
CA LYS A 787 18.60 -34.25 -29.30
C LYS A 787 18.37 -32.80 -28.90
N ASP A 788 19.38 -31.98 -29.09
CA ASP A 788 19.29 -30.53 -28.92
C ASP A 788 18.66 -29.92 -30.17
N GLU A 789 17.51 -29.25 -30.01
CA GLU A 789 16.82 -28.58 -31.12
C GLU A 789 17.38 -27.17 -31.39
N GLY A 790 18.47 -26.77 -30.69
CA GLY A 790 19.11 -25.48 -30.84
C GLY A 790 18.67 -24.50 -29.77
N ILE A 791 19.35 -23.35 -29.69
CA ILE A 791 19.07 -22.28 -28.73
C ILE A 791 18.39 -21.14 -29.49
N ASN A 792 17.18 -20.79 -29.06
CA ASN A 792 16.55 -19.53 -29.43
C ASN A 792 16.99 -18.44 -28.44
N ARG A 793 17.50 -17.34 -28.99
CA ARG A 793 17.98 -16.20 -28.18
C ARG A 793 17.18 -14.97 -28.52
N THR A 794 16.65 -14.33 -27.48
CA THR A 794 16.10 -12.97 -27.56
C THR A 794 16.98 -12.03 -26.75
N ARG A 795 17.42 -10.94 -27.35
CA ARG A 795 18.23 -9.90 -26.72
C ARG A 795 17.46 -8.62 -26.62
N PHE A 796 17.69 -7.89 -25.54
CA PHE A 796 17.05 -6.65 -25.20
C PHE A 796 18.12 -5.57 -25.01
N GLU A 797 17.90 -4.41 -25.60
CA GLU A 797 18.77 -3.24 -25.51
C GLU A 797 17.97 -2.11 -24.89
N TYR A 798 18.57 -1.44 -23.94
CA TYR A 798 17.93 -0.37 -23.18
C TYR A 798 18.67 0.95 -23.42
N ASP A 799 17.93 2.04 -23.35
CA ASP A 799 18.53 3.36 -23.28
C ASP A 799 19.32 3.45 -21.97
N PRO A 800 20.60 3.83 -22.01
CA PRO A 800 21.45 3.81 -20.81
C PRO A 800 21.10 4.92 -19.81
N VAL A 801 20.29 5.92 -20.20
CA VAL A 801 19.95 7.08 -19.38
C VAL A 801 18.53 6.96 -18.84
N THR A 802 17.55 6.71 -19.73
CA THR A 802 16.14 6.58 -19.33
C THR A 802 15.78 5.19 -18.83
N GLY A 803 16.60 4.17 -19.15
CA GLY A 803 16.29 2.78 -18.83
C GLY A 803 15.20 2.16 -19.71
N ASN A 804 14.69 2.85 -20.72
CA ASN A 804 13.65 2.38 -21.62
C ASN A 804 14.16 1.28 -22.54
N LEU A 805 13.32 0.28 -22.82
CA LEU A 805 13.62 -0.78 -23.80
C LEU A 805 13.60 -0.18 -25.20
N THR A 806 14.75 -0.03 -25.84
CA THR A 806 14.86 0.55 -27.19
C THR A 806 14.84 -0.51 -28.28
N LYS A 807 15.25 -1.75 -27.96
CA LYS A 807 15.28 -2.82 -28.97
C LYS A 807 15.13 -4.20 -28.37
N ALA A 808 14.30 -5.01 -28.99
CA ALA A 808 14.23 -6.44 -28.75
C ALA A 808 14.48 -7.20 -30.06
N ARG A 809 15.36 -8.22 -30.06
CA ARG A 809 15.67 -9.01 -31.27
C ARG A 809 15.84 -10.49 -30.99
N ASN A 810 15.36 -11.29 -31.87
CA ASN A 810 15.63 -12.71 -31.95
C ASN A 810 16.31 -13.08 -33.27
N GLN A 811 16.37 -14.37 -33.62
CA GLN A 811 17.00 -14.86 -34.86
C GLN A 811 16.26 -14.44 -36.13
N HIS A 812 14.97 -14.08 -36.05
CA HIS A 812 14.08 -13.90 -37.20
C HIS A 812 13.52 -12.48 -37.30
N SER A 813 13.45 -11.80 -36.21
CA SER A 813 12.82 -10.45 -36.11
C SER A 813 13.50 -9.55 -35.09
N SER A 814 13.35 -8.27 -35.29
CA SER A 814 13.62 -7.26 -34.26
C SER A 814 12.50 -6.26 -34.20
N VAL A 815 12.29 -5.71 -33.01
CA VAL A 815 11.42 -4.56 -32.75
C VAL A 815 12.29 -3.45 -32.18
N GLU A 816 12.19 -2.27 -32.73
CA GLU A 816 12.82 -1.04 -32.24
C GLU A 816 11.72 -0.10 -31.73
N LEU A 817 11.92 0.43 -30.54
CA LEU A 817 10.95 1.25 -29.81
C LEU A 817 11.52 2.65 -29.61
N ALA A 818 10.70 3.67 -29.85
CA ALA A 818 11.03 5.07 -29.64
C ALA A 818 10.03 5.70 -28.65
N TYR A 819 10.53 6.57 -27.78
CA TYR A 819 9.77 7.17 -26.69
C TYR A 819 9.87 8.70 -26.74
N ASP A 820 8.87 9.37 -26.16
CA ASP A 820 8.90 10.82 -25.92
C ASP A 820 9.48 11.15 -24.54
N GLU A 821 9.45 12.42 -24.17
CA GLU A 821 9.98 12.95 -22.90
C GLU A 821 9.22 12.45 -21.66
N LEU A 822 8.02 11.86 -21.83
CA LEU A 822 7.21 11.26 -20.78
C LEU A 822 7.26 9.73 -20.80
N ASP A 823 8.26 9.12 -21.48
CA ASP A 823 8.42 7.67 -21.64
C ASP A 823 7.23 7.00 -22.35
N ARG A 824 6.42 7.75 -23.11
CA ARG A 824 5.32 7.20 -23.89
C ARG A 824 5.84 6.71 -25.23
N LEU A 825 5.41 5.52 -25.66
CA LEU A 825 5.84 4.93 -26.94
C LEU A 825 5.33 5.74 -28.14
N ILE A 826 6.22 6.43 -28.87
CA ILE A 826 5.87 7.21 -30.05
C ILE A 826 6.15 6.48 -31.36
N GLY A 827 6.88 5.38 -31.33
CA GLY A 827 7.19 4.60 -32.53
C GLY A 827 7.58 3.18 -32.25
N GLU A 828 7.07 2.26 -33.08
CA GLU A 828 7.42 0.86 -33.06
C GLU A 828 7.81 0.44 -34.48
N THR A 829 9.06 0.00 -34.66
CA THR A 829 9.55 -0.53 -35.94
C THR A 829 9.81 -1.99 -35.83
N THR A 830 8.99 -2.80 -36.49
CA THR A 830 9.20 -4.25 -36.60
C THR A 830 9.97 -4.58 -37.86
N VAL A 831 11.04 -5.34 -37.73
CA VAL A 831 11.82 -5.87 -38.85
C VAL A 831 11.71 -7.39 -38.89
N HIS A 832 11.21 -7.94 -40.00
CA HIS A 832 11.08 -9.36 -40.21
C HIS A 832 11.52 -9.72 -41.64
N ASN A 833 12.45 -10.70 -41.77
CA ASN A 833 13.03 -11.13 -43.04
C ASN A 833 13.56 -9.98 -43.93
N GLY A 834 14.14 -8.93 -43.31
CA GLY A 834 14.69 -7.78 -44.00
C GLY A 834 13.66 -6.74 -44.48
N GLN A 835 12.38 -6.94 -44.18
CA GLN A 835 11.32 -5.96 -44.37
C GLN A 835 11.04 -5.26 -43.07
N SER A 836 10.90 -3.93 -43.10
CA SER A 836 10.55 -3.11 -41.94
C SER A 836 9.17 -2.50 -42.09
N ALA A 837 8.45 -2.41 -40.98
CA ALA A 837 7.19 -1.71 -40.87
C ALA A 837 7.21 -0.86 -39.58
N THR A 838 6.91 0.41 -39.71
CA THR A 838 6.89 1.34 -38.57
C THR A 838 5.47 1.81 -38.32
N VAL A 839 5.03 1.70 -37.06
CA VAL A 839 3.80 2.30 -36.53
C VAL A 839 4.20 3.46 -35.64
N GLY A 840 3.62 4.65 -35.89
CA GLY A 840 3.84 5.84 -35.05
C GLY A 840 2.64 6.16 -34.19
N TYR A 841 2.88 6.80 -33.04
CA TYR A 841 1.86 7.20 -32.10
C TYR A 841 2.02 8.67 -31.69
N GLN A 842 0.91 9.37 -31.47
CA GLN A 842 0.87 10.72 -30.94
C GLN A 842 -0.14 10.78 -29.81
N TYR A 843 0.18 11.56 -28.80
CA TYR A 843 -0.61 11.67 -27.58
C TYR A 843 -1.00 13.11 -27.27
N ASP A 844 -2.11 13.26 -26.56
CA ASP A 844 -2.47 14.53 -25.93
C ASP A 844 -1.71 14.72 -24.59
N PRO A 845 -1.83 15.87 -23.93
CA PRO A 845 -1.22 16.12 -22.62
C PRO A 845 -1.59 15.12 -21.53
N LEU A 846 -2.74 14.47 -21.60
CA LEU A 846 -3.19 13.46 -20.60
C LEU A 846 -2.74 12.03 -20.96
N GLY A 847 -1.96 11.85 -22.03
CA GLY A 847 -1.50 10.53 -22.46
C GLY A 847 -2.52 9.75 -23.32
N ASN A 848 -3.68 10.35 -23.67
CA ASN A 848 -4.59 9.71 -24.60
C ASN A 848 -3.97 9.69 -25.99
N ARG A 849 -3.97 8.53 -26.65
CA ARG A 849 -3.44 8.41 -28.01
C ARG A 849 -4.39 9.08 -29.00
N ILE A 850 -3.98 10.23 -29.55
CA ILE A 850 -4.76 11.01 -30.51
C ILE A 850 -4.53 10.61 -31.96
N ARG A 851 -3.40 9.93 -32.26
CA ARG A 851 -3.10 9.49 -33.62
C ARG A 851 -2.26 8.22 -33.63
N THR A 852 -2.58 7.31 -34.55
CA THR A 852 -1.73 6.18 -34.96
C THR A 852 -1.37 6.35 -36.44
N ILE A 853 -0.08 6.33 -36.74
CA ILE A 853 0.46 6.42 -38.11
C ILE A 853 0.78 5.00 -38.55
N LEU A 854 0.12 4.54 -39.63
CA LEU A 854 0.30 3.23 -40.20
C LEU A 854 1.56 3.13 -41.06
N PRO A 855 2.11 1.93 -41.32
CA PRO A 855 3.34 1.77 -42.15
C PRO A 855 3.22 2.27 -43.59
N ASP A 856 2.02 2.42 -44.13
CA ASP A 856 1.73 2.96 -45.47
C ASP A 856 1.52 4.47 -45.46
N GLY A 857 1.70 5.13 -44.31
CA GLY A 857 1.56 6.57 -44.13
C GLY A 857 0.16 7.05 -43.84
N ARG A 858 -0.86 6.18 -43.90
CA ARG A 858 -2.21 6.54 -43.47
C ARG A 858 -2.25 6.74 -41.95
N HIS A 859 -3.21 7.50 -41.47
CA HIS A 859 -3.32 7.74 -40.05
C HIS A 859 -4.75 7.51 -39.53
N ILE A 860 -4.82 6.96 -38.32
CA ILE A 860 -6.04 6.80 -37.54
C ILE A 860 -6.02 7.88 -36.48
N ASP A 861 -7.02 8.77 -36.50
CA ASP A 861 -7.18 9.81 -35.48
C ASP A 861 -8.25 9.40 -34.48
N TYR A 862 -8.01 9.74 -33.22
CA TYR A 862 -8.91 9.50 -32.10
C TYR A 862 -9.29 10.84 -31.48
N LEU A 863 -10.59 11.09 -31.35
CA LEU A 863 -11.13 12.27 -30.72
C LEU A 863 -11.74 11.89 -29.38
N TYR A 864 -11.35 12.63 -28.35
CA TYR A 864 -11.83 12.42 -27.00
C TYR A 864 -12.65 13.62 -26.51
N TYR A 865 -13.54 13.39 -25.54
CA TYR A 865 -14.20 14.43 -24.78
C TYR A 865 -13.95 14.19 -23.27
N GLY A 866 -14.18 15.24 -22.45
CA GLY A 866 -13.79 15.18 -21.04
C GLY A 866 -12.29 14.99 -20.89
N SER A 867 -11.87 14.16 -19.95
CA SER A 867 -10.44 13.86 -19.67
C SER A 867 -9.95 12.57 -20.33
N GLY A 868 -10.68 11.96 -21.29
CA GLY A 868 -10.18 10.78 -21.98
C GLY A 868 -11.24 9.83 -22.53
N HIS A 869 -12.51 10.25 -22.63
CA HIS A 869 -13.56 9.40 -23.18
C HIS A 869 -13.57 9.45 -24.69
N LEU A 870 -13.23 8.33 -25.35
CA LEU A 870 -13.20 8.22 -26.81
C LEU A 870 -14.58 8.52 -27.41
N HIS A 871 -14.65 9.51 -28.29
CA HIS A 871 -15.86 9.95 -28.99
C HIS A 871 -15.87 9.56 -30.45
N GLN A 872 -14.76 9.69 -31.16
CA GLN A 872 -14.70 9.44 -32.59
C GLN A 872 -13.38 8.80 -33.03
N ILE A 873 -13.46 7.95 -34.05
CA ILE A 873 -12.31 7.39 -34.76
C ILE A 873 -12.47 7.73 -36.23
N SER A 874 -11.40 8.28 -36.85
CA SER A 874 -11.34 8.56 -38.28
C SER A 874 -10.09 7.92 -38.92
N LEU A 875 -10.14 7.63 -40.22
CA LEU A 875 -9.03 7.18 -41.05
C LEU A 875 -8.79 8.23 -42.10
N ASP A 876 -7.60 8.85 -42.13
CA ASP A 876 -7.23 9.93 -43.05
C ASP A 876 -8.29 11.07 -43.09
N GLY A 877 -8.91 11.37 -41.93
CA GLY A 877 -9.93 12.38 -41.77
C GLY A 877 -11.36 11.92 -42.09
N GLU A 878 -11.56 10.71 -42.64
CA GLU A 878 -12.88 10.14 -42.84
C GLU A 878 -13.34 9.43 -41.56
N VAL A 879 -14.48 9.88 -41.01
CA VAL A 879 -15.05 9.28 -39.80
C VAL A 879 -15.51 7.87 -40.04
N ILE A 880 -14.90 6.90 -39.36
CA ILE A 880 -15.27 5.48 -39.44
C ILE A 880 -16.11 5.03 -38.24
N THR A 881 -15.99 5.71 -37.10
CA THR A 881 -16.76 5.39 -35.90
C THR A 881 -17.04 6.69 -35.14
N ASP A 882 -18.28 6.89 -34.75
CA ASP A 882 -18.75 7.95 -33.87
C ASP A 882 -19.52 7.35 -32.70
N ILE A 883 -19.21 7.77 -31.46
CA ILE A 883 -19.67 7.12 -30.24
C ILE A 883 -20.38 8.14 -29.36
N GLU A 884 -21.64 7.89 -29.00
CA GLU A 884 -22.37 8.65 -28.00
C GLU A 884 -22.39 7.86 -26.67
N ARG A 885 -22.31 8.57 -25.55
CA ARG A 885 -22.24 8.00 -24.23
C ARG A 885 -23.31 8.56 -23.30
N ASP A 886 -23.66 7.79 -22.26
CA ASP A 886 -24.54 8.22 -21.19
C ASP A 886 -23.75 9.02 -20.12
N LYS A 887 -24.44 9.36 -19.03
CA LYS A 887 -23.88 10.10 -17.90
C LYS A 887 -22.82 9.33 -17.08
N LEU A 888 -22.68 8.04 -17.29
CA LEU A 888 -21.61 7.20 -16.75
C LEU A 888 -20.55 6.90 -17.80
N HIS A 889 -20.52 7.66 -18.89
CA HIS A 889 -19.58 7.53 -20.00
C HIS A 889 -19.64 6.18 -20.73
N ARG A 890 -20.68 5.35 -20.48
CA ARG A 890 -20.89 4.08 -21.19
C ARG A 890 -21.43 4.36 -22.58
N GLU A 891 -20.98 3.59 -23.56
CA GLU A 891 -21.41 3.72 -24.95
C GLU A 891 -22.90 3.37 -25.10
N ILE A 892 -23.72 4.35 -25.52
CA ILE A 892 -25.16 4.15 -25.79
C ILE A 892 -25.45 4.10 -27.28
N GLN A 893 -24.56 4.67 -28.11
CA GLN A 893 -24.69 4.62 -29.56
C GLN A 893 -23.31 4.59 -30.20
N ARG A 894 -23.16 3.77 -31.24
CA ARG A 894 -22.01 3.74 -32.13
C ARG A 894 -22.49 3.81 -33.57
N THR A 895 -22.06 4.83 -34.28
CA THR A 895 -22.36 5.02 -35.71
C THR A 895 -21.14 4.68 -36.55
N GLN A 896 -21.30 3.81 -37.52
CA GLN A 896 -20.28 3.37 -38.48
C GLN A 896 -20.84 3.47 -39.90
N GLY A 897 -20.46 4.54 -40.62
CA GLY A 897 -21.07 4.86 -41.89
C GLY A 897 -22.58 5.08 -41.77
N SER A 898 -23.38 4.26 -42.44
CA SER A 898 -24.84 4.31 -42.38
C SER A 898 -25.50 3.37 -41.37
N ILE A 899 -24.73 2.81 -40.48
CA ILE A 899 -25.19 1.84 -39.46
C ILE A 899 -24.96 2.45 -38.09
N SER A 900 -26.00 2.52 -37.25
CA SER A 900 -25.92 2.88 -35.85
C SER A 900 -26.30 1.71 -34.96
N SER A 901 -25.41 1.34 -34.07
CA SER A 901 -25.67 0.38 -33.01
C SER A 901 -26.08 1.15 -31.74
N LEU A 902 -27.19 0.76 -31.12
CA LEU A 902 -27.74 1.35 -29.91
C LEU A 902 -27.65 0.34 -28.78
N TYR A 903 -27.24 0.81 -27.61
CA TYR A 903 -27.02 -0.01 -26.41
C TYR A 903 -27.85 0.56 -25.26
N ASP A 904 -28.58 -0.32 -24.56
CA ASP A 904 -29.25 0.02 -23.31
C ASP A 904 -28.66 -0.84 -22.19
N TYR A 905 -28.51 -0.27 -21.03
CA TYR A 905 -27.98 -0.93 -19.85
C TYR A 905 -29.03 -1.06 -18.75
N ASP A 906 -28.84 -2.05 -17.89
CA ASP A 906 -29.61 -2.16 -16.67
C ASP A 906 -28.98 -1.27 -15.55
N PRO A 907 -29.61 -1.14 -14.36
CA PRO A 907 -29.06 -0.34 -13.27
C PRO A 907 -27.68 -0.79 -12.73
N MET A 908 -27.30 -2.06 -13.00
CA MET A 908 -26.00 -2.62 -12.65
C MET A 908 -24.93 -2.37 -13.73
N GLY A 909 -25.25 -1.63 -14.80
CA GLY A 909 -24.33 -1.38 -15.90
C GLY A 909 -24.22 -2.53 -16.92
N ARG A 910 -24.96 -3.63 -16.77
CA ARG A 910 -24.91 -4.77 -17.68
C ARG A 910 -25.71 -4.47 -18.94
N LEU A 911 -25.24 -4.95 -20.10
CA LEU A 911 -25.92 -4.73 -21.39
C LEU A 911 -27.31 -5.39 -21.41
N LYS A 912 -28.35 -4.58 -21.46
CA LYS A 912 -29.75 -5.01 -21.50
C LYS A 912 -30.29 -5.23 -22.90
N SER A 913 -29.91 -4.36 -23.85
CA SER A 913 -30.27 -4.52 -25.25
C SER A 913 -29.20 -3.93 -26.19
N GLN A 914 -29.11 -4.53 -27.36
CA GLN A 914 -28.33 -4.06 -28.49
C GLN A 914 -29.22 -4.06 -29.74
N ARG A 915 -29.33 -2.89 -30.39
CA ARG A 915 -30.07 -2.76 -31.67
C ARG A 915 -29.15 -2.12 -32.71
N THR A 916 -29.26 -2.59 -33.93
CA THR A 916 -28.61 -1.94 -35.06
C THR A 916 -29.64 -1.36 -36.00
N VAL A 917 -29.58 -0.06 -36.23
CA VAL A 917 -30.50 0.67 -37.11
C VAL A 917 -29.70 1.24 -38.31
N TRP A 918 -30.39 1.40 -39.42
CA TRP A 918 -29.85 2.04 -40.61
C TRP A 918 -29.99 3.55 -40.49
N SER A 919 -28.92 4.33 -40.48
CA SER A 919 -28.91 5.79 -40.40
C SER A 919 -28.93 6.49 -41.77
N GLY A 920 -28.90 5.76 -42.88
CA GLY A 920 -28.91 6.31 -44.23
C GLY A 920 -30.27 6.78 -44.67
N THR A 921 -30.27 7.84 -45.49
CA THR A 921 -31.35 8.65 -46.10
C THR A 921 -32.81 8.23 -45.91
N PRO A 922 -33.72 9.16 -45.61
CA PRO A 922 -35.15 8.84 -45.52
C PRO A 922 -35.64 8.18 -46.80
N THR A 923 -36.13 6.95 -46.72
CA THR A 923 -36.85 6.30 -47.83
C THR A 923 -38.02 7.18 -48.26
N PRO A 924 -38.27 7.37 -49.55
CA PRO A 924 -39.44 8.06 -50.03
C PRO A 924 -40.71 7.49 -49.39
N ARG A 925 -41.59 8.39 -48.93
CA ARG A 925 -42.89 8.05 -48.29
C ARG A 925 -43.53 6.88 -48.97
N GLY A 926 -43.73 5.79 -48.26
CA GLY A 926 -44.66 4.72 -48.65
C GLY A 926 -44.08 3.28 -48.78
N LYS A 927 -42.77 3.06 -48.71
CA LYS A 927 -42.22 1.68 -48.64
C LYS A 927 -41.65 1.44 -47.26
N GLN A 928 -42.21 0.50 -46.52
CA GLN A 928 -41.61 -0.03 -45.28
C GLN A 928 -40.21 -0.53 -45.64
N ASN A 929 -39.17 0.02 -45.04
CA ASN A 929 -37.84 -0.48 -45.17
C ASN A 929 -37.83 -1.91 -44.59
N PRO A 930 -37.46 -2.94 -45.36
CA PRO A 930 -37.37 -4.30 -44.83
C PRO A 930 -36.36 -4.45 -43.68
N LEU A 931 -35.52 -3.44 -43.45
CA LEU A 931 -34.65 -3.34 -42.30
C LEU A 931 -35.16 -2.43 -41.17
N ALA A 932 -36.46 -2.01 -41.20
CA ALA A 932 -37.05 -1.20 -40.15
C ALA A 932 -37.04 -1.83 -38.76
N GLY A 933 -36.74 -3.14 -38.66
CA GLY A 933 -36.48 -3.88 -37.42
C GLY A 933 -35.01 -3.99 -37.02
N GLY A 934 -34.10 -3.39 -37.81
CA GLY A 934 -32.67 -3.47 -37.59
C GLY A 934 -32.01 -4.81 -38.00
N ALA A 935 -30.71 -4.80 -38.37
CA ALA A 935 -29.96 -6.00 -38.69
C ALA A 935 -29.63 -6.82 -37.46
N VAL A 936 -29.56 -6.17 -36.30
CA VAL A 936 -29.32 -6.78 -34.99
C VAL A 936 -30.38 -6.23 -34.03
N ASN A 937 -31.01 -7.12 -33.31
CA ASN A 937 -31.89 -6.77 -32.19
C ASN A 937 -31.76 -7.88 -31.16
N ARG A 938 -30.93 -7.61 -30.18
CA ARG A 938 -30.60 -8.54 -29.09
C ARG A 938 -31.10 -7.97 -27.77
N ARG A 939 -31.58 -8.85 -26.93
CA ARG A 939 -31.94 -8.52 -25.53
C ARG A 939 -31.31 -9.55 -24.63
N TYR A 940 -30.87 -9.07 -23.49
CA TYR A 940 -30.16 -9.85 -22.50
C TYR A 940 -30.90 -9.77 -21.17
N ALA A 941 -30.96 -10.88 -20.46
CA ALA A 941 -31.48 -10.93 -19.10
C ALA A 941 -30.50 -11.64 -18.18
N TYR A 942 -30.38 -11.12 -16.99
CA TYR A 942 -29.44 -11.59 -16.00
C TYR A 942 -30.15 -12.06 -14.74
N ASP A 943 -29.58 -13.00 -14.04
CA ASP A 943 -30.03 -13.37 -12.70
C ASP A 943 -29.49 -12.39 -11.64
N LYS A 944 -29.82 -12.65 -10.37
CA LYS A 944 -29.41 -11.80 -9.25
C LYS A 944 -27.93 -11.94 -8.87
N ALA A 945 -27.23 -12.95 -9.38
CA ALA A 945 -25.78 -13.10 -9.25
C ALA A 945 -25.01 -12.55 -10.46
N GLY A 946 -25.73 -11.90 -11.41
CA GLY A 946 -25.11 -11.31 -12.60
C GLY A 946 -24.90 -12.27 -13.77
N ASN A 947 -25.29 -13.55 -13.69
CA ASN A 947 -25.12 -14.47 -14.80
C ASN A 947 -26.11 -14.18 -15.92
N LEU A 948 -25.69 -14.25 -17.18
CA LEU A 948 -26.54 -14.07 -18.36
C LEU A 948 -27.46 -15.28 -18.52
N ILE A 949 -28.75 -15.18 -18.13
CA ILE A 949 -29.71 -16.28 -18.21
C ILE A 949 -30.43 -16.39 -19.54
N GLN A 950 -30.48 -15.30 -20.31
CA GLN A 950 -31.15 -15.31 -21.60
C GLN A 950 -30.52 -14.33 -22.58
N SER A 951 -30.31 -14.76 -23.80
CA SER A 951 -29.99 -13.93 -24.95
C SER A 951 -31.06 -14.18 -26.02
N ALA A 952 -31.82 -13.14 -26.31
CA ALA A 952 -32.85 -13.18 -27.36
C ALA A 952 -32.35 -12.38 -28.58
N ASP A 953 -32.14 -13.04 -29.69
CA ASP A 953 -31.69 -12.45 -30.95
C ASP A 953 -32.76 -12.62 -32.02
N GLN A 954 -33.04 -11.55 -32.77
CA GLN A 954 -34.03 -11.55 -33.83
C GLN A 954 -33.80 -12.62 -34.90
N ARG A 955 -32.55 -13.02 -35.18
CA ARG A 955 -32.16 -13.95 -36.23
C ARG A 955 -32.01 -15.39 -35.74
N SER A 956 -31.33 -15.54 -34.60
CA SER A 956 -30.98 -16.84 -34.02
C SER A 956 -32.01 -17.35 -33.00
N GLY A 957 -33.02 -16.51 -32.64
CA GLY A 957 -34.04 -16.89 -31.65
C GLY A 957 -33.59 -16.60 -30.21
N VAL A 958 -34.12 -17.39 -29.28
CA VAL A 958 -33.87 -17.24 -27.85
C VAL A 958 -32.97 -18.38 -27.39
N LEU A 959 -31.83 -18.01 -26.78
CA LEU A 959 -30.96 -18.89 -26.06
C LEU A 959 -31.14 -18.66 -24.56
N ASN A 960 -31.41 -19.74 -23.83
CA ASN A 960 -31.49 -19.72 -22.39
C ASN A 960 -30.26 -20.44 -21.83
N TYR A 961 -29.65 -19.86 -20.85
CA TYR A 961 -28.48 -20.40 -20.16
C TYR A 961 -28.88 -20.83 -18.76
N VAL A 962 -28.49 -22.03 -18.41
CA VAL A 962 -28.71 -22.59 -17.07
C VAL A 962 -27.35 -22.71 -16.41
N TYR A 963 -27.24 -22.25 -15.20
CA TYR A 963 -25.98 -22.26 -14.44
C TYR A 963 -26.12 -23.16 -13.21
N ASP A 964 -25.04 -23.78 -12.85
CA ASP A 964 -24.94 -24.39 -11.53
C ASP A 964 -24.73 -23.29 -10.46
N LYS A 965 -24.72 -23.69 -9.19
CA LYS A 965 -24.58 -22.76 -8.08
C LYS A 965 -23.24 -22.04 -8.00
N ILE A 966 -22.27 -22.35 -8.86
CA ILE A 966 -20.97 -21.69 -8.96
C ILE A 966 -20.77 -20.97 -10.29
N GLY A 967 -21.87 -20.73 -11.02
CA GLY A 967 -21.87 -19.94 -12.25
C GLY A 967 -21.34 -20.65 -13.49
N ARG A 968 -21.23 -22.01 -13.51
CA ARG A 968 -20.85 -22.75 -14.72
C ARG A 968 -22.10 -23.11 -15.53
N ILE A 969 -22.03 -22.94 -16.85
CA ILE A 969 -23.09 -23.33 -17.77
C ILE A 969 -23.28 -24.84 -17.72
N GLN A 970 -24.55 -25.29 -17.56
CA GLN A 970 -24.96 -26.68 -17.57
C GLN A 970 -25.32 -27.17 -18.95
#